data_9a0c5b5818f96df34ad26a59d81ee542
#
_entry.id   9a0c5b5818f96df34ad26a59d81ee542
#
_cell.length_a   1.000
_cell.length_b   1.000
_cell.length_c   1.000
_cell.angle_alpha   90.00
_cell.angle_beta   90.00
_cell.angle_gamma   90.00
#
_symmetry.space_group_name_H-M   'P 1'
#
loop_
_entity.id
_entity.type
_entity.pdbx_description
1 polymer ?
#
loop_
_entity_poly.entity_id
_entity_poly.type
_entity_poly.pdbx_seq_one_letter_code
_entity_poly.pdbx_strand_id
1 'polypeptide(L)'
;MSDPRDLLIEIGTEELPPKALFDLASAFEKGIGDGLEKAGLPNEQIRRFATPRRLAVLIDRLPVRQPDRKLERRGPALSAAFGADGRPTKAAEGFARSCGVGVAELQRQETDKGAWLVHVSVEPGAATADLIPAIVETALAGLPIPKRMRWGDRDDEFVRPVHWVVLLFGDEVIPATIMGIQTGRETRGHRFHHPSPIRLNLPADYVQQLASDGKVIAGFGERRDAIRAQAESIATELNGIAVIKPELLDEVTALVEWPVALAGNFERRFLGVPAEALISTMQDNQRYFPVVDANGRLLPHFITIANLESRDPAQVRAGNERVIRPRFSDAEFFWNQDRKQPLTDRQEALKHVIFQQRLGTLADKSNRVATLARYIAGHGRGNPDWAERAARLAKCDLLTQMVQEFPELQGIMGRYYALHDQEVPEVAQALEEQYLPRFAGDRLPASAAGRAVALADRLDTLIGIFTIGQPPSGAKDPFALRRAALGVLRILIEGELELDLMATLEYAAASFDSTLRADQVANTVFEFTMDRLRGYYLDRGVRADTFESVLGCRPVRPLDFDRRVRAVDMFRQLPEAASLAAANKRIRNILKKIETVLPFQVRPDLLIEPAEQALAGRLVELSSEVVPLMESGLYGEALSRLADLREPVDAFFDGVLVMAEEPALRDNRIALLNELGSLFLRVADFSCLQD
;
A
#
# COMPACT_ATOMS: atom_id res chain seq x y z
N MET A 1 28.10 -23.28 -31.49
CA MET A 1 26.80 -22.78 -31.00
C MET A 1 26.36 -21.73 -32.00
N SER A 2 25.16 -21.82 -32.56
CA SER A 2 24.61 -20.76 -33.42
C SER A 2 24.40 -19.50 -32.59
N ASP A 3 24.64 -18.32 -33.21
CA ASP A 3 24.56 -17.04 -32.51
C ASP A 3 23.14 -16.81 -31.93
N PRO A 4 23.03 -16.25 -30.74
CA PRO A 4 21.73 -15.88 -30.15
C PRO A 4 21.02 -14.85 -31.04
N ARG A 5 19.68 -14.90 -31.06
CA ARG A 5 18.82 -14.05 -31.89
C ARG A 5 17.84 -13.25 -31.01
N ASP A 6 17.45 -12.11 -31.47
CA ASP A 6 16.37 -11.35 -30.80
C ASP A 6 15.01 -11.97 -31.12
N LEU A 7 14.08 -11.88 -30.16
CA LEU A 7 12.70 -12.38 -30.31
C LEU A 7 11.72 -11.22 -30.08
N LEU A 8 10.85 -10.99 -31.03
CA LEU A 8 9.71 -10.08 -30.91
C LEU A 8 8.42 -10.89 -30.83
N ILE A 9 7.61 -10.60 -29.81
CA ILE A 9 6.25 -11.08 -29.62
C ILE A 9 5.34 -9.87 -29.56
N GLU A 10 4.36 -9.76 -30.46
CA GLU A 10 3.35 -8.70 -30.43
C GLU A 10 1.96 -9.30 -30.59
N ILE A 11 1.04 -8.90 -29.71
CA ILE A 11 -0.38 -9.20 -29.78
C ILE A 11 -1.11 -7.91 -30.09
N GLY A 12 -1.63 -7.81 -31.33
CA GLY A 12 -2.37 -6.65 -31.80
C GLY A 12 -3.86 -6.81 -31.61
N THR A 13 -4.49 -5.82 -30.99
CA THR A 13 -5.88 -5.90 -30.50
C THR A 13 -6.72 -4.70 -30.93
N GLU A 14 -8.01 -4.74 -30.65
CA GLU A 14 -8.81 -3.53 -30.46
C GLU A 14 -8.41 -2.84 -29.14
N GLU A 15 -8.93 -1.62 -28.90
CA GLU A 15 -8.49 -0.74 -27.82
C GLU A 15 -8.62 -1.39 -26.43
N LEU A 16 -7.48 -1.64 -25.84
CA LEU A 16 -7.34 -2.20 -24.48
C LEU A 16 -7.84 -1.21 -23.43
N PRO A 17 -8.39 -1.67 -22.28
CA PRO A 17 -8.85 -0.78 -21.22
C PRO A 17 -7.68 0.05 -20.66
N PRO A 18 -7.76 1.40 -20.67
CA PRO A 18 -6.65 2.26 -20.30
C PRO A 18 -6.09 1.99 -18.91
N LYS A 19 -6.97 1.79 -17.92
CA LYS A 19 -6.58 1.55 -16.53
C LYS A 19 -5.92 0.18 -16.30
N ALA A 20 -6.09 -0.77 -17.21
CA ALA A 20 -5.49 -2.09 -17.12
C ALA A 20 -4.25 -2.25 -18.00
N LEU A 21 -3.98 -1.31 -18.91
CA LEU A 21 -2.96 -1.48 -19.95
C LEU A 21 -1.56 -1.75 -19.36
N PHE A 22 -1.16 -0.97 -18.36
CA PHE A 22 0.16 -1.12 -17.73
C PHE A 22 0.30 -2.46 -16.99
N ASP A 23 -0.73 -2.88 -16.26
CA ASP A 23 -0.75 -4.14 -15.53
C ASP A 23 -0.75 -5.34 -16.49
N LEU A 24 -1.51 -5.26 -17.58
CA LEU A 24 -1.51 -6.28 -18.63
C LEU A 24 -0.14 -6.43 -19.28
N ALA A 25 0.53 -5.30 -19.60
CA ALA A 25 1.85 -5.31 -20.18
C ALA A 25 2.91 -5.89 -19.22
N SER A 26 2.85 -5.50 -17.94
CA SER A 26 3.76 -5.99 -16.91
C SER A 26 3.58 -7.49 -16.65
N ALA A 27 2.34 -7.95 -16.61
CA ALA A 27 2.02 -9.38 -16.45
C ALA A 27 2.44 -10.19 -17.67
N PHE A 28 2.31 -9.64 -18.88
CA PHE A 28 2.76 -10.29 -20.12
C PHE A 28 4.27 -10.44 -20.15
N GLU A 29 5.01 -9.35 -19.88
CA GLU A 29 6.49 -9.39 -19.74
C GLU A 29 6.93 -10.44 -18.74
N LYS A 30 6.34 -10.44 -17.55
CA LYS A 30 6.66 -11.39 -16.50
C LYS A 30 6.32 -12.84 -16.91
N GLY A 31 5.15 -13.07 -17.51
CA GLY A 31 4.73 -14.40 -17.94
C GLY A 31 5.68 -14.99 -19.01
N ILE A 32 6.14 -14.17 -19.94
CA ILE A 32 7.13 -14.58 -20.95
C ILE A 32 8.48 -14.86 -20.26
N GLY A 33 8.95 -13.98 -19.38
CA GLY A 33 10.21 -14.18 -18.62
C GLY A 33 10.20 -15.47 -17.80
N ASP A 34 9.14 -15.68 -17.00
CA ASP A 34 8.97 -16.90 -16.20
C ASP A 34 8.95 -18.17 -17.09
N GLY A 35 8.34 -18.07 -18.29
CA GLY A 35 8.30 -19.16 -19.28
C GLY A 35 9.68 -19.49 -19.86
N LEU A 36 10.44 -18.46 -20.22
CA LEU A 36 11.82 -18.62 -20.73
C LEU A 36 12.75 -19.19 -19.65
N GLU A 37 12.65 -18.72 -18.42
CA GLU A 37 13.42 -19.25 -17.30
C GLU A 37 13.12 -20.73 -17.05
N LYS A 38 11.85 -21.11 -16.99
CA LYS A 38 11.44 -22.53 -16.86
C LYS A 38 11.92 -23.40 -18.02
N ALA A 39 12.01 -22.84 -19.21
CA ALA A 39 12.54 -23.51 -20.39
C ALA A 39 14.08 -23.55 -20.38
N GLY A 40 14.77 -22.92 -19.43
CA GLY A 40 16.23 -22.85 -19.38
C GLY A 40 16.82 -22.05 -20.55
N LEU A 41 16.13 -21.02 -21.01
CA LEU A 41 16.53 -20.14 -22.09
C LEU A 41 16.99 -18.79 -21.49
N PRO A 42 18.29 -18.59 -21.22
CA PRO A 42 18.81 -17.34 -20.72
C PRO A 42 18.64 -16.22 -21.75
N ASN A 43 18.39 -15.02 -21.32
CA ASN A 43 18.28 -13.82 -22.15
C ASN A 43 19.03 -12.66 -21.50
N GLU A 44 19.37 -11.61 -22.26
CA GLU A 44 20.05 -10.44 -21.71
C GLU A 44 19.05 -9.42 -21.15
N GLN A 45 18.00 -9.10 -21.91
CA GLN A 45 17.00 -8.12 -21.52
C GLN A 45 15.64 -8.47 -22.11
N ILE A 46 14.58 -8.22 -21.36
CA ILE A 46 13.20 -8.22 -21.84
C ILE A 46 12.69 -6.78 -21.77
N ARG A 47 12.22 -6.25 -22.89
CA ARG A 47 11.63 -4.90 -22.98
C ARG A 47 10.16 -5.03 -23.35
N ARG A 48 9.29 -4.43 -22.54
CA ARG A 48 7.85 -4.42 -22.81
C ARG A 48 7.43 -3.16 -23.54
N PHE A 49 6.42 -3.31 -24.38
CA PHE A 49 5.76 -2.23 -25.10
C PHE A 49 4.25 -2.39 -24.97
N ALA A 50 3.56 -1.28 -24.80
CA ALA A 50 2.10 -1.27 -24.68
C ALA A 50 1.52 0.02 -25.25
N THR A 51 0.55 -0.14 -26.14
CA THR A 51 -0.27 0.96 -26.65
C THR A 51 -1.75 0.59 -26.51
N PRO A 52 -2.70 1.50 -26.78
CA PRO A 52 -4.11 1.14 -26.78
C PRO A 52 -4.43 -0.14 -27.57
N ARG A 53 -3.68 -0.44 -28.63
CA ARG A 53 -4.01 -1.52 -29.55
C ARG A 53 -2.97 -2.65 -29.62
N ARG A 54 -2.03 -2.73 -28.69
CA ARG A 54 -1.00 -3.79 -28.66
C ARG A 54 -0.39 -4.03 -27.31
N LEU A 55 0.00 -5.27 -27.08
CA LEU A 55 0.95 -5.68 -26.06
C LEU A 55 2.12 -6.34 -26.77
N ALA A 56 3.35 -5.94 -26.47
CA ALA A 56 4.52 -6.56 -27.08
C ALA A 56 5.67 -6.68 -26.09
N VAL A 57 6.51 -7.68 -26.33
CA VAL A 57 7.81 -7.85 -25.68
C VAL A 57 8.89 -8.10 -26.71
N LEU A 58 10.04 -7.50 -26.49
CA LEU A 58 11.24 -7.71 -27.27
C LEU A 58 12.31 -8.29 -26.34
N ILE A 59 12.84 -9.44 -26.70
CA ILE A 59 13.82 -10.17 -25.92
C ILE A 59 15.15 -10.16 -26.69
N ASP A 60 16.17 -9.62 -26.06
CA ASP A 60 17.50 -9.48 -26.68
C ASP A 60 18.32 -10.77 -26.47
N ARG A 61 18.98 -11.24 -27.53
CA ARG A 61 19.96 -12.32 -27.54
C ARG A 61 19.51 -13.65 -26.92
N LEU A 62 18.35 -14.14 -27.34
CA LEU A 62 17.83 -15.44 -26.93
C LEU A 62 18.56 -16.59 -27.66
N PRO A 63 19.02 -17.64 -26.97
CA PRO A 63 19.64 -18.81 -27.64
C PRO A 63 18.70 -19.48 -28.62
N VAL A 64 19.22 -20.02 -29.72
CA VAL A 64 18.38 -20.69 -30.74
C VAL A 64 17.89 -22.06 -30.31
N ARG A 65 18.45 -22.63 -29.25
CA ARG A 65 18.00 -23.87 -28.61
C ARG A 65 18.40 -23.91 -27.15
N GLN A 66 17.71 -24.74 -26.38
CA GLN A 66 18.07 -25.05 -25.00
C GLN A 66 19.47 -25.67 -24.92
N PRO A 67 20.18 -25.48 -23.82
CA PRO A 67 21.38 -26.25 -23.53
C PRO A 67 21.04 -27.73 -23.41
N ASP A 68 21.96 -28.59 -23.89
CA ASP A 68 21.82 -30.04 -23.75
C ASP A 68 21.74 -30.44 -22.28
N ARG A 69 20.81 -31.32 -21.95
CA ARG A 69 20.58 -31.78 -20.59
C ARG A 69 21.22 -33.11 -20.35
N LYS A 70 22.18 -33.17 -19.40
CA LYS A 70 22.74 -34.44 -18.93
C LYS A 70 21.73 -35.11 -18.00
N LEU A 71 21.23 -36.25 -18.39
CA LEU A 71 20.39 -37.12 -17.57
C LEU A 71 21.22 -38.23 -16.98
N GLU A 72 21.36 -38.26 -15.66
CA GLU A 72 22.05 -39.29 -14.93
C GLU A 72 21.02 -40.27 -14.33
N ARG A 73 21.06 -41.52 -14.83
CA ARG A 73 20.24 -42.61 -14.26
C ARG A 73 21.13 -43.51 -13.44
N ARG A 74 20.85 -43.60 -12.15
CA ARG A 74 21.57 -44.43 -11.22
C ARG A 74 21.05 -45.86 -11.26
N GLY A 75 21.97 -46.81 -11.43
CA GLY A 75 21.73 -48.22 -11.48
C GLY A 75 22.10 -48.96 -10.19
N PRO A 76 22.36 -50.27 -10.26
CA PRO A 76 22.75 -51.08 -9.13
C PRO A 76 24.12 -50.68 -8.56
N ALA A 77 24.35 -50.95 -7.26
CA ALA A 77 25.65 -50.79 -6.64
C ALA A 77 26.67 -51.73 -7.32
N LEU A 78 27.93 -51.32 -7.42
CA LEU A 78 28.98 -52.11 -8.09
C LEU A 78 29.13 -53.51 -7.48
N SER A 79 28.95 -53.70 -6.18
CA SER A 79 28.92 -54.97 -5.48
C SER A 79 27.79 -55.91 -5.92
N ALA A 80 26.67 -55.35 -6.38
CA ALA A 80 25.54 -56.10 -6.92
C ALA A 80 25.57 -56.21 -8.46
N ALA A 81 26.33 -55.32 -9.12
CA ALA A 81 26.44 -55.24 -10.57
C ALA A 81 27.45 -56.25 -11.15
N PHE A 82 28.46 -56.63 -10.41
CA PHE A 82 29.50 -57.58 -10.87
C PHE A 82 29.65 -58.72 -9.87
N GLY A 83 29.78 -59.94 -10.41
CA GLY A 83 30.08 -61.14 -9.63
C GLY A 83 31.50 -61.15 -9.11
N ALA A 84 31.84 -62.13 -8.26
CA ALA A 84 33.19 -62.32 -7.73
C ALA A 84 34.20 -62.63 -8.80
N ASP A 85 33.75 -63.12 -9.96
CA ASP A 85 34.55 -63.40 -11.18
C ASP A 85 34.69 -62.19 -12.12
N GLY A 86 34.20 -61.01 -11.71
CA GLY A 86 34.21 -59.75 -12.48
C GLY A 86 33.23 -59.71 -13.64
N ARG A 87 32.34 -60.71 -13.82
CA ARG A 87 31.37 -60.73 -14.88
C ARG A 87 30.10 -59.93 -14.47
N PRO A 88 29.43 -59.28 -15.46
CA PRO A 88 28.19 -58.58 -15.18
C PRO A 88 27.10 -59.52 -14.68
N THR A 89 26.32 -59.09 -13.65
CA THR A 89 25.16 -59.79 -13.14
C THR A 89 23.90 -59.46 -13.97
N LYS A 90 22.85 -60.23 -13.80
CA LYS A 90 21.55 -59.94 -14.39
C LYS A 90 21.03 -58.53 -14.04
N ALA A 91 21.42 -57.98 -12.86
CA ALA A 91 21.08 -56.63 -12.45
C ALA A 91 21.80 -55.56 -13.31
N ALA A 92 23.08 -55.75 -13.59
CA ALA A 92 23.83 -54.85 -14.48
C ALA A 92 23.33 -54.93 -15.93
N GLU A 93 23.08 -56.16 -16.44
CA GLU A 93 22.53 -56.36 -17.79
C GLU A 93 21.11 -55.80 -17.93
N GLY A 94 20.25 -55.95 -16.91
CA GLY A 94 18.90 -55.41 -16.87
C GLY A 94 18.91 -53.89 -16.89
N PHE A 95 19.80 -53.27 -16.10
CA PHE A 95 19.97 -51.82 -16.09
C PHE A 95 20.53 -51.29 -17.42
N ALA A 96 21.56 -51.91 -17.98
CA ALA A 96 22.09 -51.54 -19.28
C ALA A 96 21.04 -51.62 -20.39
N ARG A 97 20.25 -52.71 -20.42
CA ARG A 97 19.12 -52.87 -21.35
C ARG A 97 18.05 -51.81 -21.18
N SER A 98 17.73 -51.43 -19.92
CA SER A 98 16.76 -50.35 -19.64
C SER A 98 17.25 -48.97 -20.08
N CYS A 99 18.55 -48.81 -20.23
CA CYS A 99 19.20 -47.60 -20.75
C CYS A 99 19.48 -47.66 -22.25
N GLY A 100 19.25 -48.81 -22.92
CA GLY A 100 19.50 -48.99 -24.35
C GLY A 100 20.98 -49.10 -24.73
N VAL A 101 21.84 -49.44 -23.77
CA VAL A 101 23.32 -49.48 -23.94
C VAL A 101 23.90 -50.81 -23.49
N GLY A 102 25.16 -51.10 -23.85
CA GLY A 102 25.91 -52.22 -23.32
C GLY A 102 26.44 -51.97 -21.90
N VAL A 103 26.66 -53.04 -21.13
CA VAL A 103 27.20 -52.88 -19.74
C VAL A 103 28.55 -52.16 -19.73
N ALA A 104 29.35 -52.31 -20.79
CA ALA A 104 30.67 -51.69 -20.96
C ALA A 104 30.56 -50.14 -21.13
N GLU A 105 29.42 -49.63 -21.54
CA GLU A 105 29.17 -48.20 -21.77
C GLU A 105 28.68 -47.51 -20.52
N LEU A 106 28.32 -48.26 -19.44
CA LEU A 106 27.94 -47.72 -18.17
C LEU A 106 29.15 -47.15 -17.43
N GLN A 107 28.96 -45.97 -16.84
CA GLN A 107 29.99 -45.31 -16.02
C GLN A 107 29.92 -45.80 -14.56
N ARG A 108 31.00 -45.61 -13.82
CA ARG A 108 31.07 -45.88 -12.39
C ARG A 108 31.13 -44.55 -11.65
N GLN A 109 30.27 -44.38 -10.66
CA GLN A 109 30.22 -43.20 -9.80
C GLN A 109 30.48 -43.63 -8.36
N GLU A 110 31.50 -43.06 -7.76
CA GLU A 110 31.82 -43.23 -6.35
C GLU A 110 31.12 -42.14 -5.53
N THR A 111 30.50 -42.55 -4.42
CA THR A 111 29.84 -41.66 -3.47
C THR A 111 30.20 -42.09 -2.07
N ASP A 112 29.99 -41.23 -1.06
CA ASP A 112 30.23 -41.58 0.37
C ASP A 112 29.47 -42.83 0.84
N LYS A 113 28.46 -43.29 0.09
CA LYS A 113 27.61 -44.44 0.38
C LYS A 113 27.95 -45.67 -0.48
N GLY A 114 29.07 -45.64 -1.21
CA GLY A 114 29.53 -46.71 -2.09
C GLY A 114 29.59 -46.35 -3.57
N ALA A 115 30.03 -47.30 -4.41
CA ALA A 115 30.14 -47.11 -5.83
C ALA A 115 28.97 -47.74 -6.60
N TRP A 116 28.47 -47.06 -7.62
CA TRP A 116 27.28 -47.41 -8.39
C TRP A 116 27.53 -47.40 -9.87
N LEU A 117 26.77 -48.19 -10.64
CA LEU A 117 26.69 -48.03 -12.08
C LEU A 117 25.79 -46.85 -12.41
N VAL A 118 26.21 -46.05 -13.36
CA VAL A 118 25.44 -44.84 -13.78
C VAL A 118 25.43 -44.79 -15.32
N HIS A 119 24.30 -44.50 -15.90
CA HIS A 119 24.19 -44.13 -17.29
C HIS A 119 23.98 -42.63 -17.42
N VAL A 120 24.90 -41.96 -18.10
CA VAL A 120 24.79 -40.54 -18.43
C VAL A 120 24.38 -40.44 -19.90
N SER A 121 23.16 -40.06 -20.14
CA SER A 121 22.66 -39.71 -21.47
C SER A 121 22.62 -38.19 -21.64
N VAL A 122 22.91 -37.73 -22.84
CA VAL A 122 22.76 -36.33 -23.21
C VAL A 122 21.46 -36.22 -24.01
N GLU A 123 20.48 -35.52 -23.45
CA GLU A 123 19.24 -35.19 -24.14
C GLU A 123 19.47 -33.86 -24.86
N PRO A 124 19.39 -33.80 -26.19
CA PRO A 124 19.62 -32.56 -26.92
C PRO A 124 18.52 -31.57 -26.59
N GLY A 125 18.90 -30.32 -26.27
CA GLY A 125 17.96 -29.26 -25.98
C GLY A 125 16.99 -29.04 -27.16
N ALA A 126 15.73 -28.70 -26.87
CA ALA A 126 14.75 -28.37 -27.88
C ALA A 126 15.07 -27.03 -28.59
N ALA A 127 14.63 -26.89 -29.83
CA ALA A 127 14.74 -25.61 -30.53
C ALA A 127 13.86 -24.54 -29.87
N THR A 128 14.40 -23.33 -29.70
CA THR A 128 13.66 -22.22 -29.08
C THR A 128 12.37 -21.93 -29.81
N ALA A 129 12.38 -21.97 -31.16
CA ALA A 129 11.17 -21.73 -31.96
C ALA A 129 10.02 -22.69 -31.63
N ASP A 130 10.31 -23.93 -31.22
CA ASP A 130 9.29 -24.94 -30.88
C ASP A 130 8.64 -24.66 -29.50
N LEU A 131 9.35 -23.96 -28.61
CA LEU A 131 8.92 -23.70 -27.23
C LEU A 131 8.13 -22.40 -27.09
N ILE A 132 8.45 -21.40 -27.90
CA ILE A 132 7.89 -20.04 -27.78
C ILE A 132 6.35 -20.00 -27.87
N PRO A 133 5.68 -20.71 -28.82
CA PRO A 133 4.21 -20.64 -28.89
C PRO A 133 3.51 -21.02 -27.58
N ALA A 134 3.92 -22.11 -26.94
CA ALA A 134 3.35 -22.57 -25.68
C ALA A 134 3.65 -21.59 -24.52
N ILE A 135 4.81 -20.95 -24.51
CA ILE A 135 5.16 -19.91 -23.54
C ILE A 135 4.23 -18.71 -23.71
N VAL A 136 4.01 -18.25 -24.95
CA VAL A 136 3.11 -17.13 -25.25
C VAL A 136 1.67 -17.44 -24.82
N GLU A 137 1.15 -18.60 -25.17
CA GLU A 137 -0.21 -19.02 -24.77
C GLU A 137 -0.38 -19.06 -23.25
N THR A 138 0.62 -19.61 -22.54
CA THR A 138 0.64 -19.65 -21.08
C THR A 138 0.65 -18.25 -20.47
N ALA A 139 1.48 -17.35 -21.00
CA ALA A 139 1.55 -15.96 -20.54
C ALA A 139 0.22 -15.22 -20.77
N LEU A 140 -0.42 -15.39 -21.94
CA LEU A 140 -1.72 -14.78 -22.24
C LEU A 140 -2.85 -15.33 -21.34
N ALA A 141 -2.83 -16.63 -21.05
CA ALA A 141 -3.79 -17.24 -20.13
C ALA A 141 -3.67 -16.71 -18.71
N GLY A 142 -2.44 -16.37 -18.28
CA GLY A 142 -2.11 -15.86 -16.94
C GLY A 142 -2.39 -14.36 -16.73
N LEU A 143 -2.81 -13.61 -17.76
CA LEU A 143 -3.04 -12.18 -17.63
C LEU A 143 -4.17 -11.84 -16.65
N PRO A 144 -4.05 -10.77 -15.84
CA PRO A 144 -5.06 -10.34 -14.88
C PRO A 144 -6.25 -9.65 -15.56
N ILE A 145 -7.07 -10.43 -16.28
CA ILE A 145 -8.22 -9.95 -17.03
C ILE A 145 -9.49 -10.21 -16.20
N PRO A 146 -10.12 -9.16 -15.61
CA PRO A 146 -11.31 -9.33 -14.77
C PRO A 146 -12.50 -9.88 -15.55
N LYS A 147 -12.65 -9.48 -16.80
CA LYS A 147 -13.74 -9.94 -17.69
C LYS A 147 -13.17 -10.19 -19.08
N ARG A 148 -13.28 -11.44 -19.52
CA ARG A 148 -12.94 -11.85 -20.88
C ARG A 148 -14.16 -11.71 -21.78
N MET A 149 -13.92 -11.51 -23.07
CA MET A 149 -14.96 -11.49 -24.10
C MET A 149 -14.57 -12.40 -25.26
N ARG A 150 -15.57 -12.96 -25.94
CA ARG A 150 -15.44 -13.65 -27.23
C ARG A 150 -15.77 -12.70 -28.38
N TRP A 151 -15.27 -13.00 -29.55
CA TRP A 151 -15.58 -12.24 -30.74
C TRP A 151 -15.72 -13.17 -31.99
N GLY A 152 -16.52 -12.74 -32.95
CA GLY A 152 -16.81 -13.54 -34.13
C GLY A 152 -17.51 -14.85 -33.81
N ASP A 153 -17.11 -15.90 -34.49
CA ASP A 153 -17.61 -17.28 -34.37
C ASP A 153 -16.62 -18.21 -33.61
N ARG A 154 -15.64 -17.65 -32.91
CA ARG A 154 -14.56 -18.39 -32.24
C ARG A 154 -14.84 -18.59 -30.76
N ASP A 155 -14.13 -19.58 -30.18
CA ASP A 155 -14.14 -19.84 -28.74
C ASP A 155 -13.02 -19.12 -27.98
N ASP A 156 -12.12 -18.44 -28.72
CA ASP A 156 -11.04 -17.66 -28.10
C ASP A 156 -11.58 -16.52 -27.24
N GLU A 157 -11.01 -16.37 -26.05
CA GLU A 157 -11.42 -15.34 -25.09
C GLU A 157 -10.22 -14.45 -24.72
N PHE A 158 -10.39 -13.13 -24.87
CA PHE A 158 -9.40 -12.15 -24.44
C PHE A 158 -10.07 -10.88 -23.92
N VAL A 159 -9.29 -9.89 -23.49
CA VAL A 159 -9.81 -8.60 -23.00
C VAL A 159 -10.43 -7.76 -24.12
N ARG A 160 -9.92 -7.90 -25.35
CA ARG A 160 -10.42 -7.30 -26.60
C ARG A 160 -10.10 -8.21 -27.78
N PRO A 161 -10.82 -8.09 -28.90
CA PRO A 161 -10.52 -8.86 -30.09
C PRO A 161 -9.07 -8.74 -30.55
N VAL A 162 -8.43 -9.86 -30.86
CA VAL A 162 -7.08 -9.93 -31.43
C VAL A 162 -7.18 -9.92 -32.94
N HIS A 163 -6.38 -9.08 -33.61
CA HIS A 163 -6.42 -8.88 -35.05
C HIS A 163 -5.15 -9.34 -35.77
N TRP A 164 -3.99 -9.24 -35.12
CA TRP A 164 -2.70 -9.72 -35.66
C TRP A 164 -1.80 -10.19 -34.56
N VAL A 165 -0.88 -11.10 -34.91
CA VAL A 165 0.17 -11.57 -34.01
C VAL A 165 1.49 -11.55 -34.76
N VAL A 166 2.50 -10.86 -34.21
CA VAL A 166 3.87 -10.94 -34.68
C VAL A 166 4.63 -11.90 -33.78
N LEU A 167 5.33 -12.86 -34.37
CA LEU A 167 6.20 -13.78 -33.66
C LEU A 167 7.47 -13.98 -34.50
N LEU A 168 8.45 -13.12 -34.29
CA LEU A 168 9.64 -12.98 -35.13
C LEU A 168 10.90 -13.28 -34.32
N PHE A 169 11.65 -14.31 -34.70
CA PHE A 169 12.89 -14.75 -34.06
C PHE A 169 14.07 -14.57 -35.04
N GLY A 170 14.90 -13.57 -34.81
CA GLY A 170 15.84 -13.09 -35.81
C GLY A 170 15.11 -12.62 -37.06
N ASP A 171 15.42 -13.19 -38.20
CA ASP A 171 14.76 -12.92 -39.49
C ASP A 171 13.67 -13.95 -39.85
N GLU A 172 13.35 -14.91 -38.98
CA GLU A 172 12.42 -15.99 -39.21
C GLU A 172 11.12 -15.80 -38.42
N VAL A 173 9.98 -16.04 -39.06
CA VAL A 173 8.68 -16.12 -38.38
C VAL A 173 8.54 -17.48 -37.74
N ILE A 174 8.25 -17.53 -36.44
CA ILE A 174 7.86 -18.78 -35.77
C ILE A 174 6.40 -19.07 -36.15
N PRO A 175 6.11 -20.17 -36.90
CA PRO A 175 4.76 -20.49 -37.33
C PRO A 175 3.95 -21.02 -36.15
N ALA A 176 2.85 -20.34 -35.82
CA ALA A 176 1.92 -20.75 -34.77
C ALA A 176 0.53 -20.17 -35.03
N THR A 177 -0.46 -20.64 -34.27
CA THR A 177 -1.79 -20.04 -34.21
C THR A 177 -2.06 -19.61 -32.79
N ILE A 178 -2.03 -18.30 -32.52
CA ILE A 178 -2.27 -17.71 -31.20
C ILE A 178 -3.59 -16.97 -31.20
N MET A 179 -4.50 -17.27 -30.26
CA MET A 179 -5.85 -16.69 -30.22
C MET A 179 -6.56 -16.77 -31.57
N GLY A 180 -6.41 -17.92 -32.27
CA GLY A 180 -7.00 -18.16 -33.57
C GLY A 180 -6.39 -17.34 -34.73
N ILE A 181 -5.30 -16.60 -34.51
CA ILE A 181 -4.61 -15.80 -35.53
C ILE A 181 -3.28 -16.48 -35.89
N GLN A 182 -3.00 -16.60 -37.18
CA GLN A 182 -1.72 -17.06 -37.69
C GLN A 182 -0.63 -16.02 -37.39
N THR A 183 0.48 -16.46 -36.85
CA THR A 183 1.63 -15.59 -36.58
C THR A 183 2.28 -15.13 -37.88
N GLY A 184 2.81 -13.90 -37.84
CA GLY A 184 3.46 -13.29 -38.99
C GLY A 184 4.58 -12.33 -38.58
N ARG A 185 4.97 -11.49 -39.53
CA ARG A 185 5.95 -10.42 -39.34
C ARG A 185 5.39 -9.02 -39.64
N GLU A 186 4.09 -8.91 -39.85
CA GLU A 186 3.43 -7.65 -40.16
C GLU A 186 2.79 -7.07 -38.92
N THR A 187 3.25 -5.89 -38.50
CA THR A 187 2.61 -5.07 -37.49
C THR A 187 1.72 -3.99 -38.13
N ARG A 188 0.97 -3.26 -37.33
CA ARG A 188 0.10 -2.18 -37.77
C ARG A 188 0.56 -0.85 -37.20
N GLY A 189 0.56 0.19 -38.05
CA GLY A 189 0.79 1.57 -37.62
C GLY A 189 -0.47 2.19 -37.01
N HIS A 190 -0.39 3.49 -36.79
CA HIS A 190 -1.51 4.31 -36.32
C HIS A 190 -2.67 4.24 -37.31
N ARG A 191 -3.89 4.00 -36.79
CA ARG A 191 -5.10 3.73 -37.57
C ARG A 191 -5.36 4.74 -38.69
N PHE A 192 -5.07 6.02 -38.46
CA PHE A 192 -5.32 7.10 -39.40
C PHE A 192 -4.07 7.58 -40.14
N HIS A 193 -2.91 7.61 -39.48
CA HIS A 193 -1.68 8.12 -40.12
C HIS A 193 -0.99 7.08 -40.99
N HIS A 194 -1.09 5.79 -40.62
CA HIS A 194 -0.51 4.67 -41.36
C HIS A 194 -1.40 3.43 -41.31
N PRO A 195 -2.49 3.39 -42.08
CA PRO A 195 -3.44 2.29 -42.09
C PRO A 195 -2.90 0.99 -42.70
N SER A 196 -1.82 1.06 -43.47
CA SER A 196 -1.21 -0.11 -44.11
C SER A 196 -0.39 -0.96 -43.12
N PRO A 197 -0.23 -2.26 -43.38
CA PRO A 197 0.69 -3.09 -42.61
C PRO A 197 2.13 -2.64 -42.76
N ILE A 198 2.92 -2.82 -41.73
CA ILE A 198 4.35 -2.58 -41.68
C ILE A 198 5.05 -3.93 -41.58
N ARG A 199 5.87 -4.29 -42.57
CA ARG A 199 6.62 -5.53 -42.60
C ARG A 199 7.94 -5.36 -41.86
N LEU A 200 8.12 -6.09 -40.80
CA LEU A 200 9.36 -6.13 -40.03
C LEU A 200 10.35 -7.17 -40.63
N ASN A 201 11.58 -6.79 -40.80
CA ASN A 201 12.61 -7.73 -41.20
C ASN A 201 13.29 -8.37 -39.99
N LEU A 202 13.60 -7.58 -38.98
CA LEU A 202 14.22 -8.01 -37.73
C LEU A 202 13.46 -7.47 -36.51
N PRO A 203 13.48 -8.14 -35.36
CA PRO A 203 12.92 -7.62 -34.10
C PRO A 203 13.43 -6.23 -33.71
N ALA A 204 14.70 -5.93 -33.97
CA ALA A 204 15.33 -4.65 -33.66
C ALA A 204 14.71 -3.46 -34.42
N ASP A 205 14.08 -3.70 -35.58
CA ASP A 205 13.44 -2.67 -36.41
C ASP A 205 12.14 -2.16 -35.79
N TYR A 206 11.54 -2.91 -34.86
CA TYR A 206 10.19 -2.73 -34.35
C TYR A 206 9.91 -1.31 -33.85
N VAL A 207 10.69 -0.83 -32.90
CA VAL A 207 10.46 0.47 -32.25
C VAL A 207 10.66 1.60 -33.25
N GLN A 208 11.72 1.53 -34.03
CA GLN A 208 12.05 2.59 -34.99
C GLN A 208 11.02 2.68 -36.11
N GLN A 209 10.63 1.57 -36.74
CA GLN A 209 9.65 1.57 -37.83
C GLN A 209 8.27 1.98 -37.35
N LEU A 210 7.86 1.57 -36.14
CA LEU A 210 6.61 2.05 -35.55
C LEU A 210 6.62 3.56 -35.33
N ALA A 211 7.72 4.13 -34.88
CA ALA A 211 7.82 5.58 -34.66
C ALA A 211 7.91 6.36 -35.96
N SER A 212 8.80 5.98 -36.90
CA SER A 212 9.04 6.72 -38.14
C SER A 212 7.89 6.58 -39.12
N ASP A 213 7.58 5.37 -39.49
CA ASP A 213 6.62 5.05 -40.55
C ASP A 213 5.21 4.87 -39.96
N GLY A 214 5.10 4.15 -38.86
CA GLY A 214 3.84 3.80 -38.22
C GLY A 214 3.15 4.93 -37.49
N LYS A 215 3.85 6.00 -37.11
CA LYS A 215 3.32 7.05 -36.21
C LYS A 215 2.76 6.46 -34.91
N VAL A 216 3.56 5.59 -34.26
CA VAL A 216 3.26 4.95 -32.99
C VAL A 216 4.48 5.00 -32.08
N ILE A 217 4.38 5.63 -30.93
CA ILE A 217 5.38 5.54 -29.86
C ILE A 217 5.05 4.29 -29.03
N ALA A 218 5.74 3.18 -29.29
CA ALA A 218 5.43 1.89 -28.68
C ALA A 218 5.73 1.85 -27.17
N GLY A 219 6.84 2.50 -26.75
CA GLY A 219 7.26 2.57 -25.35
C GLY A 219 6.29 3.39 -24.52
N PHE A 220 5.73 2.78 -23.45
CA PHE A 220 4.78 3.48 -22.57
C PHE A 220 5.44 4.67 -21.86
N GLY A 221 6.66 4.49 -21.31
CA GLY A 221 7.41 5.54 -20.63
C GLY A 221 7.75 6.71 -21.56
N GLU A 222 8.29 6.41 -22.76
CA GLU A 222 8.63 7.43 -23.77
C GLU A 222 7.40 8.25 -24.20
N ARG A 223 6.27 7.57 -24.39
CA ARG A 223 5.01 8.24 -24.76
C ARG A 223 4.47 9.10 -23.62
N ARG A 224 4.57 8.61 -22.36
CA ARG A 224 4.21 9.35 -21.16
C ARG A 224 5.03 10.64 -20.99
N ASP A 225 6.34 10.54 -21.19
CA ASP A 225 7.24 11.68 -21.09
C ASP A 225 7.02 12.68 -22.22
N ALA A 226 6.72 12.22 -23.44
CA ALA A 226 6.35 13.07 -24.56
C ALA A 226 5.05 13.85 -24.29
N ILE A 227 4.03 13.21 -23.71
CA ILE A 227 2.77 13.87 -23.32
C ILE A 227 3.04 14.95 -22.27
N ARG A 228 3.81 14.61 -21.23
CA ARG A 228 4.16 15.56 -20.16
C ARG A 228 4.88 16.77 -20.72
N ALA A 229 5.93 16.56 -21.49
CA ALA A 229 6.73 17.64 -22.07
C ALA A 229 5.90 18.57 -22.96
N GLN A 230 5.01 18.03 -23.80
CA GLN A 230 4.11 18.82 -24.64
C GLN A 230 3.10 19.61 -23.79
N ALA A 231 2.51 19.01 -22.76
CA ALA A 231 1.56 19.69 -21.88
C ALA A 231 2.22 20.83 -21.10
N GLU A 232 3.42 20.61 -20.57
CA GLU A 232 4.20 21.63 -19.84
C GLU A 232 4.63 22.77 -20.77
N SER A 233 5.02 22.47 -22.00
CA SER A 233 5.35 23.49 -23.00
C SER A 233 4.16 24.41 -23.30
N ILE A 234 2.99 23.81 -23.58
CA ILE A 234 1.76 24.57 -23.85
C ILE A 234 1.33 25.40 -22.64
N ALA A 235 1.41 24.82 -21.44
CA ALA A 235 1.07 25.57 -20.22
C ALA A 235 1.98 26.79 -20.03
N THR A 236 3.28 26.67 -20.36
CA THR A 236 4.24 27.78 -20.31
C THR A 236 3.89 28.88 -21.33
N GLU A 237 3.49 28.50 -22.52
CA GLU A 237 3.02 29.46 -23.55
C GLU A 237 1.76 30.24 -23.10
N LEU A 238 0.92 29.59 -22.27
CA LEU A 238 -0.26 30.19 -21.67
C LEU A 238 0.04 30.96 -20.36
N ASN A 239 1.31 31.15 -20.00
CA ASN A 239 1.77 31.74 -18.75
C ASN A 239 1.22 31.02 -17.50
N GLY A 240 1.12 29.71 -17.56
CA GLY A 240 0.58 28.88 -16.51
C GLY A 240 1.38 27.60 -16.26
N ILE A 241 0.85 26.76 -15.39
CA ILE A 241 1.38 25.44 -15.01
C ILE A 241 0.29 24.42 -15.26
N ALA A 242 0.60 23.33 -15.98
CA ALA A 242 -0.32 22.23 -16.17
C ALA A 242 -0.47 21.39 -14.90
N VAL A 243 -1.70 21.11 -14.48
CA VAL A 243 -1.99 20.25 -13.35
C VAL A 243 -2.04 18.79 -13.82
N ILE A 244 -0.89 18.13 -13.79
CA ILE A 244 -0.69 16.77 -14.29
C ILE A 244 -0.65 15.79 -13.11
N LYS A 245 -1.80 15.15 -12.79
CA LYS A 245 -1.83 14.05 -11.85
C LYS A 245 -1.19 12.81 -12.48
N PRO A 246 -0.32 12.05 -11.76
CA PRO A 246 0.33 10.85 -12.31
C PRO A 246 -0.65 9.84 -12.90
N GLU A 247 -1.74 9.55 -12.19
CA GLU A 247 -2.75 8.57 -12.59
C GLU A 247 -3.49 9.00 -13.86
N LEU A 248 -3.79 10.29 -13.99
CA LEU A 248 -4.41 10.84 -15.20
C LEU A 248 -3.44 10.79 -16.38
N LEU A 249 -2.17 11.13 -16.17
CA LEU A 249 -1.15 11.03 -17.20
C LEU A 249 -0.99 9.60 -17.71
N ASP A 250 -0.99 8.62 -16.82
CA ASP A 250 -0.91 7.20 -17.16
C ASP A 250 -2.15 6.75 -17.94
N GLU A 251 -3.35 7.18 -17.53
CA GLU A 251 -4.59 6.90 -18.24
C GLU A 251 -4.59 7.54 -19.66
N VAL A 252 -4.18 8.80 -19.79
CA VAL A 252 -4.06 9.49 -21.09
C VAL A 252 -3.02 8.80 -21.97
N THR A 253 -1.87 8.41 -21.41
CA THR A 253 -0.84 7.66 -22.12
C THR A 253 -1.38 6.34 -22.68
N ALA A 254 -2.26 5.68 -21.93
CA ALA A 254 -2.90 4.43 -22.34
C ALA A 254 -4.00 4.62 -23.40
N LEU A 255 -4.42 5.85 -23.69
CA LEU A 255 -5.46 6.16 -24.69
C LEU A 255 -4.89 6.55 -26.08
N VAL A 256 -3.61 6.86 -26.18
CA VAL A 256 -3.02 7.41 -27.41
C VAL A 256 -1.81 6.59 -27.87
N GLU A 257 -1.58 6.54 -29.19
CA GLU A 257 -0.39 5.97 -29.82
C GLU A 257 0.56 7.07 -30.34
N TRP A 258 0.01 8.19 -30.78
CA TRP A 258 0.72 9.35 -31.30
C TRP A 258 0.19 10.62 -30.66
N PRO A 259 0.71 11.00 -29.50
CA PRO A 259 0.18 12.12 -28.71
C PRO A 259 0.48 13.47 -29.34
N VAL A 260 -0.55 14.31 -29.45
CA VAL A 260 -0.46 15.71 -29.85
C VAL A 260 -1.24 16.54 -28.83
N ALA A 261 -0.55 17.38 -28.07
CA ALA A 261 -1.18 18.27 -27.12
C ALA A 261 -1.78 19.49 -27.79
N LEU A 262 -2.98 19.87 -27.36
CA LEU A 262 -3.71 21.04 -27.85
C LEU A 262 -4.27 21.84 -26.67
N ALA A 263 -4.08 23.19 -26.74
CA ALA A 263 -4.73 24.08 -25.79
C ALA A 263 -6.19 24.33 -26.18
N GLY A 264 -7.10 24.25 -25.24
CA GLY A 264 -8.48 24.71 -25.34
C GLY A 264 -8.77 25.81 -24.33
N ASN A 265 -9.82 26.57 -24.59
CA ASN A 265 -10.26 27.68 -23.76
C ASN A 265 -11.70 27.46 -23.31
N PHE A 266 -12.04 28.11 -22.20
CA PHE A 266 -13.44 28.21 -21.76
C PHE A 266 -13.76 29.65 -21.30
N GLU A 267 -15.02 29.95 -21.18
CA GLU A 267 -15.46 31.32 -20.83
C GLU A 267 -15.07 31.66 -19.38
N ARG A 268 -14.47 32.84 -19.19
CA ARG A 268 -14.01 33.32 -17.87
C ARG A 268 -15.10 33.37 -16.80
N ARG A 269 -16.39 33.46 -17.18
CA ARG A 269 -17.51 33.45 -16.22
C ARG A 269 -17.53 32.19 -15.35
N PHE A 270 -17.09 31.04 -15.89
CA PHE A 270 -17.05 29.79 -15.17
C PHE A 270 -16.05 29.79 -14.00
N LEU A 271 -15.04 30.70 -14.03
CA LEU A 271 -14.12 30.85 -12.90
C LEU A 271 -14.80 31.38 -11.62
N GLY A 272 -16.06 31.75 -11.67
CA GLY A 272 -16.90 32.02 -10.50
C GLY A 272 -17.42 30.76 -9.79
N VAL A 273 -17.25 29.58 -10.39
CA VAL A 273 -17.51 28.28 -9.78
C VAL A 273 -16.25 27.81 -9.03
N PRO A 274 -16.37 27.09 -7.91
CA PRO A 274 -15.20 26.51 -7.25
C PRO A 274 -14.30 25.76 -8.23
N ALA A 275 -13.00 26.07 -8.17
CA ALA A 275 -12.03 25.54 -9.13
C ALA A 275 -11.98 24.00 -9.11
N GLU A 276 -12.17 23.38 -7.96
CA GLU A 276 -12.15 21.93 -7.77
C GLU A 276 -13.26 21.24 -8.57
N ALA A 277 -14.43 21.87 -8.75
CA ALA A 277 -15.53 21.34 -9.56
C ALA A 277 -15.17 21.36 -11.06
N LEU A 278 -14.58 22.45 -11.52
CA LEU A 278 -14.12 22.57 -12.92
C LEU A 278 -12.95 21.59 -13.18
N ILE A 279 -12.01 21.49 -12.24
CA ILE A 279 -10.86 20.57 -12.33
C ILE A 279 -11.33 19.13 -12.37
N SER A 280 -12.25 18.71 -11.50
CA SER A 280 -12.83 17.37 -11.52
C SER A 280 -13.49 17.08 -12.86
N THR A 281 -14.35 18.01 -13.37
CA THR A 281 -14.95 17.88 -14.70
C THR A 281 -13.90 17.68 -15.80
N MET A 282 -12.84 18.48 -15.81
CA MET A 282 -11.77 18.37 -16.80
C MET A 282 -11.02 17.04 -16.70
N GLN A 283 -10.62 16.63 -15.49
CA GLN A 283 -9.78 15.46 -15.29
C GLN A 283 -10.56 14.15 -15.36
N ASP A 284 -11.68 14.06 -14.61
CA ASP A 284 -12.38 12.78 -14.39
C ASP A 284 -13.36 12.45 -15.53
N ASN A 285 -13.95 13.47 -16.21
CA ASN A 285 -14.85 13.24 -17.31
C ASN A 285 -14.17 13.34 -18.68
N GLN A 286 -13.29 14.32 -18.88
CA GLN A 286 -12.74 14.63 -20.21
C GLN A 286 -11.27 14.25 -20.39
N ARG A 287 -10.56 13.88 -19.34
CA ARG A 287 -9.12 13.54 -19.35
C ARG A 287 -8.24 14.72 -19.83
N TYR A 288 -8.65 15.96 -19.49
CA TYR A 288 -7.88 17.16 -19.77
C TYR A 288 -6.99 17.52 -18.60
N PHE A 289 -5.88 18.21 -18.89
CA PHE A 289 -5.01 18.81 -17.89
C PHE A 289 -5.40 20.28 -17.69
N PRO A 290 -5.90 20.67 -16.50
CA PRO A 290 -6.16 22.07 -16.16
C PRO A 290 -4.88 22.88 -16.14
N VAL A 291 -4.98 24.17 -16.40
CA VAL A 291 -3.86 25.12 -16.32
C VAL A 291 -4.11 26.11 -15.18
N VAL A 292 -3.12 26.28 -14.29
CA VAL A 292 -3.17 27.21 -13.15
C VAL A 292 -2.08 28.28 -13.27
N ASP A 293 -2.28 29.42 -12.60
CA ASP A 293 -1.23 30.45 -12.47
C ASP A 293 -0.17 30.04 -11.41
N ALA A 294 0.85 30.88 -11.22
CA ALA A 294 1.91 30.67 -10.22
C ALA A 294 1.41 30.62 -8.77
N ASN A 295 0.20 31.11 -8.48
CA ASN A 295 -0.44 31.08 -7.19
C ASN A 295 -1.42 29.88 -7.03
N GLY A 296 -1.47 28.99 -8.02
CA GLY A 296 -2.36 27.84 -8.03
C GLY A 296 -3.82 28.17 -8.39
N ARG A 297 -4.13 29.36 -8.91
CA ARG A 297 -5.48 29.75 -9.34
C ARG A 297 -5.75 29.24 -10.75
N LEU A 298 -6.91 28.63 -10.95
CA LEU A 298 -7.31 28.10 -12.26
C LEU A 298 -7.36 29.20 -13.32
N LEU A 299 -6.70 28.98 -14.45
CA LEU A 299 -6.79 29.79 -15.64
C LEU A 299 -7.91 29.28 -16.56
N PRO A 300 -8.48 30.12 -17.47
CA PRO A 300 -9.57 29.69 -18.34
C PRO A 300 -9.06 28.86 -19.52
N HIS A 301 -8.15 27.93 -19.25
CA HIS A 301 -7.47 27.08 -20.22
C HIS A 301 -7.41 25.63 -19.75
N PHE A 302 -7.42 24.72 -20.72
CA PHE A 302 -7.15 23.31 -20.50
C PHE A 302 -6.26 22.75 -21.62
N ILE A 303 -5.61 21.64 -21.35
CA ILE A 303 -4.80 20.94 -22.36
C ILE A 303 -5.40 19.56 -22.56
N THR A 304 -5.69 19.23 -23.80
CA THR A 304 -6.15 17.90 -24.24
C THR A 304 -5.07 17.22 -25.07
N ILE A 305 -5.02 15.90 -25.01
CA ILE A 305 -4.09 15.11 -25.84
C ILE A 305 -4.90 14.39 -26.92
N ALA A 306 -4.70 14.81 -28.14
CA ALA A 306 -5.25 14.12 -29.32
C ALA A 306 -4.37 12.92 -29.68
N ASN A 307 -5.01 11.84 -30.17
CA ASN A 307 -4.29 10.66 -30.68
C ASN A 307 -4.00 10.80 -32.18
N LEU A 308 -3.84 12.02 -32.69
CA LEU A 308 -3.49 12.23 -34.09
C LEU A 308 -2.98 13.64 -34.29
N GLU A 309 -2.10 13.81 -35.25
CA GLU A 309 -1.69 15.09 -35.78
C GLU A 309 -2.73 15.54 -36.85
N SER A 310 -3.65 16.39 -36.40
CA SER A 310 -4.76 16.86 -37.27
C SER A 310 -4.27 17.81 -38.37
N ARG A 311 -4.87 17.71 -39.54
CA ARG A 311 -4.70 18.69 -40.62
C ARG A 311 -5.33 20.04 -40.27
N ASP A 312 -6.30 20.05 -39.38
CA ASP A 312 -6.97 21.25 -38.87
C ASP A 312 -7.09 21.15 -37.31
N PRO A 313 -6.02 21.54 -36.58
CA PRO A 313 -6.05 21.52 -35.10
C PRO A 313 -7.11 22.44 -34.50
N ALA A 314 -7.53 23.49 -35.25
CA ALA A 314 -8.56 24.41 -34.76
C ALA A 314 -9.92 23.74 -34.64
N GLN A 315 -10.28 22.82 -35.54
CA GLN A 315 -11.51 22.02 -35.42
C GLN A 315 -11.48 21.07 -34.24
N VAL A 316 -10.32 20.45 -33.99
CA VAL A 316 -10.15 19.58 -32.81
C VAL A 316 -10.32 20.37 -31.51
N ARG A 317 -9.68 21.56 -31.44
CA ARG A 317 -9.84 22.49 -30.31
C ARG A 317 -11.31 22.89 -30.11
N ALA A 318 -11.97 23.40 -31.16
CA ALA A 318 -13.36 23.80 -31.09
C ALA A 318 -14.30 22.66 -30.69
N GLY A 319 -14.00 21.42 -31.11
CA GLY A 319 -14.70 20.25 -30.71
C GLY A 319 -14.62 19.99 -29.16
N ASN A 320 -13.41 20.04 -28.60
CA ASN A 320 -13.18 19.87 -27.18
C ASN A 320 -13.78 21.01 -26.35
N GLU A 321 -13.66 22.26 -26.77
CA GLU A 321 -14.30 23.42 -26.14
C GLU A 321 -15.84 23.31 -26.14
N ARG A 322 -16.42 22.77 -27.22
CA ARG A 322 -17.86 22.50 -27.29
C ARG A 322 -18.33 21.44 -26.33
N VAL A 323 -17.54 20.41 -26.08
CA VAL A 323 -17.89 19.30 -25.16
C VAL A 323 -17.83 19.75 -23.69
N ILE A 324 -16.86 20.59 -23.32
CA ILE A 324 -16.70 21.00 -21.92
C ILE A 324 -17.69 22.08 -21.50
N ARG A 325 -18.14 22.94 -22.42
CA ARG A 325 -19.02 24.07 -22.12
C ARG A 325 -20.34 23.67 -21.45
N PRO A 326 -21.13 22.66 -21.90
CA PRO A 326 -22.33 22.22 -21.21
C PRO A 326 -22.05 21.76 -19.79
N ARG A 327 -20.97 20.99 -19.60
CA ARG A 327 -20.57 20.49 -18.27
C ARG A 327 -20.27 21.62 -17.28
N PHE A 328 -19.59 22.65 -17.74
CA PHE A 328 -19.32 23.85 -16.93
C PHE A 328 -20.57 24.66 -16.68
N SER A 329 -21.49 24.69 -17.63
CA SER A 329 -22.79 25.34 -17.43
C SER A 329 -23.64 24.60 -16.41
N ASP A 330 -23.61 23.28 -16.38
CA ASP A 330 -24.27 22.47 -15.37
C ASP A 330 -23.65 22.73 -13.98
N ALA A 331 -22.32 22.75 -13.88
CA ALA A 331 -21.63 23.05 -12.62
C ALA A 331 -21.95 24.49 -12.13
N GLU A 332 -21.99 25.49 -13.02
CA GLU A 332 -22.39 26.86 -12.71
C GLU A 332 -23.85 26.92 -12.24
N PHE A 333 -24.74 26.18 -12.88
CA PHE A 333 -26.14 26.07 -12.48
C PHE A 333 -26.29 25.47 -11.08
N PHE A 334 -25.66 24.33 -10.81
CA PHE A 334 -25.69 23.67 -9.49
C PHE A 334 -25.11 24.58 -8.42
N TRP A 335 -23.96 25.20 -8.67
CA TRP A 335 -23.34 26.17 -7.78
C TRP A 335 -24.29 27.31 -7.40
N ASN A 336 -24.95 27.91 -8.39
CA ASN A 336 -25.89 29.01 -8.18
C ASN A 336 -27.21 28.54 -7.52
N GLN A 337 -27.66 27.34 -7.80
CA GLN A 337 -28.89 26.79 -7.23
C GLN A 337 -28.69 26.38 -5.77
N ASP A 338 -27.59 25.73 -5.45
CA ASP A 338 -27.29 25.25 -4.10
C ASP A 338 -27.14 26.41 -3.09
N ARG A 339 -26.56 27.52 -3.52
CA ARG A 339 -26.37 28.73 -2.68
C ARG A 339 -27.67 29.47 -2.34
N LYS A 340 -28.80 29.15 -2.96
CA LYS A 340 -30.11 29.76 -2.60
C LYS A 340 -30.64 29.27 -1.26
N GLN A 341 -30.16 28.16 -0.77
CA GLN A 341 -30.55 27.56 0.49
C GLN A 341 -29.30 27.34 1.37
N PRO A 342 -29.24 27.96 2.56
CA PRO A 342 -28.13 27.76 3.50
C PRO A 342 -27.95 26.29 3.89
N LEU A 343 -26.72 25.89 4.23
CA LEU A 343 -26.43 24.55 4.73
C LEU A 343 -27.26 24.17 5.95
N THR A 344 -27.50 25.14 6.84
CA THR A 344 -28.30 24.94 8.04
C THR A 344 -29.70 24.40 7.74
N ASP A 345 -30.34 24.91 6.69
CA ASP A 345 -31.71 24.50 6.31
C ASP A 345 -31.79 23.09 5.77
N ARG A 346 -30.61 22.48 5.40
CA ARG A 346 -30.52 21.11 4.92
C ARG A 346 -30.42 20.08 6.06
N GLN A 347 -30.18 20.51 7.31
CA GLN A 347 -30.02 19.59 8.45
C GLN A 347 -31.27 18.71 8.66
N GLU A 348 -32.48 19.27 8.54
CA GLU A 348 -33.71 18.49 8.69
C GLU A 348 -33.84 17.38 7.64
N ALA A 349 -33.36 17.60 6.43
CA ALA A 349 -33.44 16.63 5.35
C ALA A 349 -32.48 15.45 5.56
N LEU A 350 -31.43 15.58 6.40
CA LEU A 350 -30.56 14.48 6.79
C LEU A 350 -31.30 13.37 7.57
N LYS A 351 -32.47 13.65 8.14
CA LYS A 351 -33.35 12.66 8.79
C LYS A 351 -33.90 11.63 7.81
N HIS A 352 -33.92 11.94 6.52
CA HIS A 352 -34.40 11.05 5.46
C HIS A 352 -33.26 10.23 4.82
N VAL A 353 -32.01 10.48 5.17
CA VAL A 353 -30.85 9.75 4.64
C VAL A 353 -30.39 8.74 5.68
N ILE A 354 -30.53 7.46 5.37
CA ILE A 354 -30.11 6.38 6.26
C ILE A 354 -28.59 6.29 6.25
N PHE A 355 -27.96 6.40 7.43
CA PHE A 355 -26.55 6.10 7.60
C PHE A 355 -26.34 4.58 7.65
N GLN A 356 -27.04 3.92 8.58
CA GLN A 356 -27.07 2.46 8.71
C GLN A 356 -28.38 2.07 9.42
N GLN A 357 -29.04 1.00 8.95
CA GLN A 357 -30.40 0.64 9.38
C GLN A 357 -30.58 0.56 10.92
N ARG A 358 -29.58 0.06 11.66
CA ARG A 358 -29.62 -0.06 13.12
C ARG A 358 -29.06 1.14 13.88
N LEU A 359 -28.31 2.01 13.19
CA LEU A 359 -27.64 3.19 13.80
C LEU A 359 -28.34 4.50 13.47
N GLY A 360 -29.43 4.43 12.69
CA GLY A 360 -30.27 5.57 12.34
C GLY A 360 -29.81 6.30 11.06
N THR A 361 -30.18 7.57 11.01
CA THR A 361 -30.00 8.47 9.86
C THR A 361 -28.68 9.24 9.95
N LEU A 362 -28.36 9.99 8.88
CA LEU A 362 -27.24 10.94 8.92
C LEU A 362 -27.49 12.08 9.93
N ALA A 363 -28.74 12.46 10.20
CA ALA A 363 -29.05 13.42 11.26
C ALA A 363 -28.67 12.86 12.64
N ASP A 364 -29.00 11.61 12.93
CA ASP A 364 -28.65 10.95 14.18
C ASP A 364 -27.13 10.87 14.35
N LYS A 365 -26.43 10.46 13.30
CA LYS A 365 -24.95 10.43 13.27
C LYS A 365 -24.38 11.84 13.50
N SER A 366 -24.86 12.86 12.79
CA SER A 366 -24.35 14.24 12.93
C SER A 366 -24.54 14.77 14.35
N ASN A 367 -25.64 14.42 15.03
CA ASN A 367 -25.85 14.81 16.42
C ASN A 367 -24.85 14.13 17.38
N ARG A 368 -24.59 12.82 17.23
CA ARG A 368 -23.59 12.12 18.02
C ARG A 368 -22.18 12.67 17.77
N VAL A 369 -21.83 12.87 16.49
CA VAL A 369 -20.54 13.46 16.08
C VAL A 369 -20.39 14.88 16.62
N ALA A 370 -21.42 15.70 16.63
CA ALA A 370 -21.39 17.06 17.17
C ALA A 370 -21.08 17.06 18.68
N THR A 371 -21.75 16.20 19.43
CA THR A 371 -21.50 16.05 20.88
C THR A 371 -20.09 15.57 21.16
N LEU A 372 -19.61 14.58 20.39
CA LEU A 372 -18.26 14.03 20.53
C LEU A 372 -17.18 15.03 20.09
N ALA A 373 -17.40 15.77 19.00
CA ALA A 373 -16.46 16.79 18.52
C ALA A 373 -16.30 17.93 19.54
N ARG A 374 -17.40 18.35 20.17
CA ARG A 374 -17.38 19.30 21.29
C ARG A 374 -16.53 18.79 22.46
N TYR A 375 -16.74 17.52 22.84
CA TYR A 375 -15.96 16.87 23.89
C TYR A 375 -14.46 16.83 23.56
N ILE A 376 -14.10 16.38 22.35
CA ILE A 376 -12.70 16.29 21.90
C ILE A 376 -12.04 17.68 21.86
N ALA A 377 -12.72 18.70 21.32
CA ALA A 377 -12.19 20.04 21.25
C ALA A 377 -11.97 20.66 22.65
N GLY A 378 -12.85 20.34 23.61
CA GLY A 378 -12.73 20.81 25.00
C GLY A 378 -11.55 20.19 25.76
N HIS A 379 -11.12 18.98 25.40
CA HIS A 379 -9.95 18.30 25.97
C HIS A 379 -8.65 18.62 25.18
N GLY A 380 -8.77 19.22 24.00
CA GLY A 380 -7.67 19.69 23.15
C GLY A 380 -7.47 21.21 23.21
N ARG A 381 -6.79 21.72 22.17
CA ARG A 381 -6.55 23.18 22.02
C ARG A 381 -7.59 23.82 21.08
N GLY A 382 -8.79 23.25 20.93
CA GLY A 382 -9.82 23.69 20.02
C GLY A 382 -10.94 24.50 20.70
N ASN A 383 -11.74 25.20 19.88
CA ASN A 383 -12.98 25.81 20.34
C ASN A 383 -14.14 24.79 20.25
N PRO A 384 -14.75 24.38 21.39
CA PRO A 384 -15.81 23.39 21.41
C PRO A 384 -17.06 23.78 20.61
N ASP A 385 -17.41 25.06 20.61
CA ASP A 385 -18.60 25.54 19.89
C ASP A 385 -18.41 25.50 18.38
N TRP A 386 -17.21 25.80 17.89
CA TRP A 386 -16.87 25.69 16.47
C TRP A 386 -16.83 24.22 16.00
N ALA A 387 -16.27 23.35 16.82
CA ALA A 387 -16.24 21.91 16.51
C ALA A 387 -17.66 21.33 16.46
N GLU A 388 -18.52 21.67 17.42
CA GLU A 388 -19.92 21.25 17.42
C GLU A 388 -20.66 21.81 16.19
N ARG A 389 -20.50 23.12 15.89
CA ARG A 389 -21.12 23.75 14.74
C ARG A 389 -20.69 23.09 13.42
N ALA A 390 -19.40 22.88 13.25
CA ALA A 390 -18.85 22.21 12.08
C ALA A 390 -19.43 20.80 11.92
N ALA A 391 -19.48 20.02 12.99
CA ALA A 391 -20.03 18.66 12.96
C ALA A 391 -21.51 18.60 12.57
N ARG A 392 -22.33 19.58 13.02
CA ARG A 392 -23.75 19.69 12.64
C ARG A 392 -23.93 19.98 11.15
N LEU A 393 -23.03 20.75 10.54
CA LEU A 393 -23.08 21.12 9.13
C LEU A 393 -22.37 20.11 8.21
N ALA A 394 -21.53 19.27 8.77
CA ALA A 394 -20.52 18.47 8.08
C ALA A 394 -21.06 17.55 6.97
N LYS A 395 -22.32 17.10 7.06
CA LYS A 395 -22.96 16.20 6.08
C LYS A 395 -24.04 16.88 5.24
N CYS A 396 -24.27 18.19 5.44
CA CYS A 396 -25.33 18.91 4.73
C CYS A 396 -25.06 19.08 3.24
N ASP A 397 -23.80 19.13 2.84
CA ASP A 397 -23.40 19.24 1.44
C ASP A 397 -23.71 18.00 0.62
N LEU A 398 -23.87 16.84 1.24
CA LEU A 398 -24.31 15.61 0.57
C LEU A 398 -25.69 15.72 -0.08
N LEU A 399 -26.50 16.69 0.36
CA LEU A 399 -27.83 16.99 -0.16
C LEU A 399 -27.82 18.06 -1.24
N THR A 400 -26.66 18.59 -1.60
CA THR A 400 -26.53 19.59 -2.66
C THR A 400 -26.45 18.93 -4.03
N GLN A 401 -26.94 19.63 -5.06
CA GLN A 401 -26.91 19.14 -6.43
C GLN A 401 -25.47 18.92 -6.91
N MET A 402 -24.58 19.83 -6.53
CA MET A 402 -23.16 19.76 -6.87
C MET A 402 -22.52 18.46 -6.34
N VAL A 403 -22.74 18.09 -5.07
CA VAL A 403 -22.15 16.86 -4.50
C VAL A 403 -22.87 15.60 -4.99
N GLN A 404 -24.14 15.68 -5.38
CA GLN A 404 -24.83 14.56 -6.03
C GLN A 404 -24.26 14.26 -7.41
N GLU A 405 -23.88 15.29 -8.19
CA GLU A 405 -23.23 15.12 -9.49
C GLU A 405 -21.74 14.81 -9.36
N PHE A 406 -21.05 15.43 -8.39
CA PHE A 406 -19.62 15.27 -8.13
C PHE A 406 -19.37 14.78 -6.69
N PRO A 407 -19.57 13.48 -6.40
CA PRO A 407 -19.45 12.94 -5.03
C PRO A 407 -18.08 13.10 -4.39
N GLU A 408 -17.03 13.20 -5.20
CA GLU A 408 -15.65 13.42 -4.74
C GLU A 408 -15.43 14.83 -4.14
N LEU A 409 -16.35 15.76 -4.40
CA LEU A 409 -16.30 17.12 -3.87
C LEU A 409 -16.97 17.28 -2.50
N GLN A 410 -17.46 16.17 -1.90
CA GLN A 410 -18.00 16.19 -0.54
C GLN A 410 -16.98 16.76 0.44
N GLY A 411 -17.42 17.64 1.32
CA GLY A 411 -16.59 18.40 2.23
C GLY A 411 -15.97 19.64 1.59
N ILE A 412 -15.41 19.55 0.40
CA ILE A 412 -14.90 20.72 -0.35
C ILE A 412 -16.04 21.70 -0.62
N MET A 413 -17.15 21.21 -1.15
CA MET A 413 -18.34 22.03 -1.39
C MET A 413 -18.96 22.50 -0.09
N GLY A 414 -18.96 21.67 0.95
CA GLY A 414 -19.36 22.07 2.30
C GLY A 414 -18.63 23.32 2.78
N ARG A 415 -17.30 23.37 2.61
CA ARG A 415 -16.48 24.56 2.93
C ARG A 415 -16.90 25.80 2.14
N TYR A 416 -17.09 25.66 0.83
CA TYR A 416 -17.49 26.80 -0.01
C TYR A 416 -18.88 27.33 0.35
N TYR A 417 -19.86 26.46 0.61
CA TYR A 417 -21.19 26.87 1.02
C TYR A 417 -21.20 27.48 2.41
N ALA A 418 -20.44 26.91 3.36
CA ALA A 418 -20.31 27.49 4.70
C ALA A 418 -19.72 28.91 4.66
N LEU A 419 -18.67 29.14 3.86
CA LEU A 419 -18.12 30.49 3.65
C LEU A 419 -19.12 31.43 3.00
N HIS A 420 -19.93 30.96 2.05
CA HIS A 420 -21.00 31.73 1.44
C HIS A 420 -22.06 32.11 2.46
N ASP A 421 -22.43 31.20 3.36
CA ASP A 421 -23.39 31.39 4.44
C ASP A 421 -22.82 32.18 5.62
N GLN A 422 -21.62 32.75 5.48
CA GLN A 422 -20.93 33.57 6.49
C GLN A 422 -20.57 32.81 7.78
N GLU A 423 -20.41 31.50 7.72
CA GLU A 423 -19.85 30.73 8.85
C GLU A 423 -18.41 31.15 9.15
N VAL A 424 -17.99 30.93 10.39
CA VAL A 424 -16.60 31.19 10.81
C VAL A 424 -15.65 30.37 9.93
N PRO A 425 -14.52 30.96 9.44
CA PRO A 425 -13.60 30.26 8.57
C PRO A 425 -13.13 28.90 9.07
N GLU A 426 -12.89 28.76 10.38
CA GLU A 426 -12.49 27.49 11.00
C GLU A 426 -13.60 26.45 10.95
N VAL A 427 -14.86 26.85 11.07
CA VAL A 427 -16.03 25.98 10.90
C VAL A 427 -16.09 25.50 9.46
N ALA A 428 -15.99 26.43 8.50
CA ALA A 428 -16.01 26.10 7.07
C ALA A 428 -14.85 25.15 6.70
N GLN A 429 -13.65 25.43 7.18
CA GLN A 429 -12.47 24.58 6.94
C GLN A 429 -12.67 23.15 7.49
N ALA A 430 -13.28 23.02 8.66
CA ALA A 430 -13.54 21.73 9.29
C ALA A 430 -14.50 20.84 8.47
N LEU A 431 -15.40 21.44 7.66
CA LEU A 431 -16.28 20.66 6.78
C LEU A 431 -15.51 19.91 5.69
N GLU A 432 -14.42 20.45 5.18
CA GLU A 432 -13.52 19.75 4.28
C GLU A 432 -12.64 18.75 5.04
N GLU A 433 -12.06 19.20 6.15
CA GLU A 433 -11.05 18.46 6.90
C GLU A 433 -11.59 17.22 7.62
N GLN A 434 -12.89 17.09 7.85
CA GLN A 434 -13.50 15.91 8.47
C GLN A 434 -13.17 14.60 7.72
N TYR A 435 -12.94 14.69 6.43
CA TYR A 435 -12.62 13.52 5.61
C TYR A 435 -11.14 13.15 5.62
N LEU A 436 -10.26 14.03 6.13
CA LEU A 436 -8.82 13.80 6.20
C LEU A 436 -8.41 12.94 7.41
N PRO A 437 -7.39 12.07 7.27
CA PRO A 437 -6.79 11.60 6.02
C PRO A 437 -7.72 10.62 5.29
N ARG A 438 -7.75 10.67 3.95
CA ARG A 438 -8.60 9.80 3.10
C ARG A 438 -7.94 8.45 2.82
N PHE A 439 -6.61 8.45 2.74
CA PHE A 439 -5.78 7.27 2.45
C PHE A 439 -4.45 7.33 3.20
N ALA A 440 -3.66 6.26 3.11
CA ALA A 440 -2.31 6.23 3.68
C ALA A 440 -1.42 7.30 3.02
N GLY A 441 -0.74 8.12 3.84
CA GLY A 441 0.10 9.23 3.34
C GLY A 441 -0.65 10.52 3.02
N ASP A 442 -1.99 10.56 3.08
CA ASP A 442 -2.74 11.81 2.89
C ASP A 442 -2.46 12.82 4.01
N ARG A 443 -2.66 14.11 3.72
CA ARG A 443 -2.53 15.20 4.70
C ARG A 443 -3.50 15.02 5.88
N LEU A 444 -3.13 15.58 7.03
CA LEU A 444 -3.99 15.60 8.21
C LEU A 444 -4.83 16.89 8.25
N PRO A 445 -5.93 16.90 9.04
CA PRO A 445 -6.64 18.12 9.35
C PRO A 445 -5.71 19.15 10.01
N ALA A 446 -5.64 20.36 9.47
CA ALA A 446 -4.77 21.42 9.98
C ALA A 446 -5.42 22.21 11.13
N SER A 447 -6.74 22.46 11.03
CA SER A 447 -7.48 23.22 12.03
C SER A 447 -7.83 22.38 13.26
N ALA A 448 -7.93 23.00 14.43
CA ALA A 448 -8.33 22.30 15.65
C ALA A 448 -9.76 21.77 15.57
N ALA A 449 -10.69 22.54 14.99
CA ALA A 449 -12.06 22.11 14.76
C ALA A 449 -12.10 20.93 13.76
N GLY A 450 -11.31 20.98 12.67
CA GLY A 450 -11.19 19.90 11.70
C GLY A 450 -10.69 18.60 12.31
N ARG A 451 -9.66 18.66 13.17
CA ARG A 451 -9.16 17.49 13.91
C ARG A 451 -10.24 16.89 14.80
N ALA A 452 -10.97 17.73 15.54
CA ALA A 452 -12.02 17.26 16.44
C ALA A 452 -13.17 16.59 15.67
N VAL A 453 -13.63 17.17 14.56
CA VAL A 453 -14.69 16.59 13.75
C VAL A 453 -14.22 15.32 13.04
N ALA A 454 -13.00 15.31 12.51
CA ALA A 454 -12.41 14.14 11.84
C ALA A 454 -12.26 12.96 12.79
N LEU A 455 -11.85 13.19 14.04
CA LEU A 455 -11.79 12.17 15.08
C LEU A 455 -13.18 11.69 15.45
N ALA A 456 -14.10 12.62 15.72
CA ALA A 456 -15.47 12.31 16.15
C ALA A 456 -16.23 11.47 15.11
N ASP A 457 -16.15 11.80 13.83
CA ASP A 457 -16.82 11.05 12.75
C ASP A 457 -16.32 9.62 12.64
N ARG A 458 -14.99 9.41 12.80
CA ARG A 458 -14.37 8.08 12.75
C ARG A 458 -14.68 7.27 14.00
N LEU A 459 -14.60 7.87 15.18
CA LEU A 459 -14.87 7.20 16.46
C LEU A 459 -16.36 6.82 16.58
N ASP A 460 -17.28 7.68 16.15
CA ASP A 460 -18.72 7.36 16.06
C ASP A 460 -18.96 6.15 15.14
N THR A 461 -18.29 6.13 13.98
CA THR A 461 -18.41 5.02 13.03
C THR A 461 -17.85 3.72 13.60
N LEU A 462 -16.66 3.77 14.22
CA LEU A 462 -16.02 2.60 14.85
C LEU A 462 -16.93 2.02 15.95
N ILE A 463 -17.31 2.85 16.92
CA ILE A 463 -18.19 2.42 18.02
C ILE A 463 -19.51 1.88 17.48
N GLY A 464 -20.17 2.63 16.57
CA GLY A 464 -21.49 2.25 16.05
C GLY A 464 -21.47 0.89 15.34
N ILE A 465 -20.51 0.68 14.44
CA ILE A 465 -20.45 -0.59 13.67
C ILE A 465 -20.06 -1.78 14.56
N PHE A 466 -19.16 -1.58 15.53
CA PHE A 466 -18.84 -2.63 16.51
C PHE A 466 -20.04 -2.94 17.43
N THR A 467 -20.78 -1.92 17.85
CA THR A 467 -22.01 -2.07 18.68
C THR A 467 -23.05 -2.96 18.01
N ILE A 468 -23.20 -2.87 16.68
CA ILE A 468 -24.15 -3.71 15.93
C ILE A 468 -23.58 -5.06 15.52
N GLY A 469 -22.37 -5.41 15.96
CA GLY A 469 -21.73 -6.72 15.75
C GLY A 469 -21.21 -6.94 14.32
N GLN A 470 -20.78 -5.87 13.63
CA GLN A 470 -20.24 -5.94 12.27
C GLN A 470 -18.76 -5.51 12.16
N PRO A 471 -17.86 -6.03 13.01
CA PRO A 471 -16.44 -5.74 12.88
C PRO A 471 -15.87 -6.29 11.56
N PRO A 472 -14.76 -5.75 11.05
CA PRO A 472 -14.12 -6.28 9.85
C PRO A 472 -13.59 -7.70 10.09
N SER A 473 -13.76 -8.57 9.08
CA SER A 473 -13.31 -9.96 9.13
C SER A 473 -12.48 -10.35 7.90
N GLY A 474 -11.29 -10.92 8.09
CA GLY A 474 -10.39 -11.29 7.00
C GLY A 474 -10.15 -10.10 6.04
N ALA A 475 -10.37 -10.28 4.73
CA ALA A 475 -10.25 -9.22 3.74
C ALA A 475 -11.49 -8.29 3.66
N LYS A 476 -12.61 -8.63 4.32
CA LYS A 476 -13.86 -7.87 4.24
C LYS A 476 -13.87 -6.73 5.24
N ASP A 477 -14.00 -5.50 4.75
CA ASP A 477 -14.13 -4.27 5.54
C ASP A 477 -15.01 -3.25 4.80
N PRO A 478 -16.34 -3.51 4.69
CA PRO A 478 -17.25 -2.69 3.90
C PRO A 478 -17.41 -1.27 4.44
N PHE A 479 -17.10 -1.04 5.72
CA PHE A 479 -17.19 0.27 6.37
C PHE A 479 -15.83 0.96 6.50
N ALA A 480 -14.76 0.39 5.94
CA ALA A 480 -13.39 0.91 6.00
C ALA A 480 -12.90 1.20 7.43
N LEU A 481 -13.26 0.36 8.39
CA LEU A 481 -12.96 0.56 9.82
C LEU A 481 -11.46 0.52 10.11
N ARG A 482 -10.68 -0.32 9.36
CA ARG A 482 -9.22 -0.35 9.51
C ARG A 482 -8.59 1.00 9.12
N ARG A 483 -9.09 1.61 8.05
CA ARG A 483 -8.65 2.93 7.59
C ARG A 483 -9.09 4.02 8.58
N ALA A 484 -10.31 3.93 9.11
CA ALA A 484 -10.81 4.85 10.13
C ALA A 484 -9.95 4.82 11.39
N ALA A 485 -9.62 3.62 11.90
CA ALA A 485 -8.76 3.44 13.07
C ALA A 485 -7.35 4.00 12.86
N LEU A 486 -6.72 3.70 11.70
CA LEU A 486 -5.41 4.27 11.37
C LEU A 486 -5.48 5.80 11.23
N GLY A 487 -6.56 6.33 10.67
CA GLY A 487 -6.80 7.78 10.59
C GLY A 487 -6.88 8.45 11.96
N VAL A 488 -7.56 7.82 12.93
CA VAL A 488 -7.60 8.27 14.33
C VAL A 488 -6.20 8.33 14.91
N LEU A 489 -5.43 7.26 14.78
CA LEU A 489 -4.08 7.17 15.34
C LEU A 489 -3.13 8.21 14.72
N ARG A 490 -3.19 8.40 13.40
CA ARG A 490 -2.37 9.40 12.72
C ARG A 490 -2.71 10.81 13.18
N ILE A 491 -3.98 11.16 13.33
CA ILE A 491 -4.39 12.48 13.82
C ILE A 491 -3.90 12.70 15.24
N LEU A 492 -3.94 11.68 16.11
CA LEU A 492 -3.51 11.80 17.50
C LEU A 492 -1.98 11.89 17.63
N ILE A 493 -1.25 11.06 16.91
CA ILE A 493 0.22 10.96 16.98
C ILE A 493 0.89 12.08 16.19
N GLU A 494 0.64 12.15 14.89
CA GLU A 494 1.27 13.12 13.99
C GLU A 494 0.73 14.55 14.20
N GLY A 495 -0.51 14.67 14.73
CA GLY A 495 -1.13 15.94 15.13
C GLY A 495 -0.79 16.37 16.56
N GLU A 496 0.02 15.58 17.29
CA GLU A 496 0.48 15.85 18.68
C GLU A 496 -0.66 16.15 19.67
N LEU A 497 -1.72 15.32 19.64
CA LEU A 497 -2.91 15.52 20.49
C LEU A 497 -2.85 14.61 21.73
N GLU A 498 -2.81 15.24 22.90
CA GLU A 498 -2.84 14.58 24.23
C GLU A 498 -4.27 14.15 24.59
N LEU A 499 -4.85 13.24 23.82
CA LEU A 499 -6.22 12.75 24.04
C LEU A 499 -6.18 11.34 24.61
N ASP A 500 -6.96 11.12 25.68
CA ASP A 500 -7.24 9.78 26.20
C ASP A 500 -8.22 9.08 25.28
N LEU A 501 -7.72 8.13 24.50
CA LEU A 501 -8.53 7.41 23.50
C LEU A 501 -9.58 6.53 24.17
N MET A 502 -9.23 5.87 25.31
CA MET A 502 -10.18 5.00 26.01
C MET A 502 -11.35 5.81 26.56
N ALA A 503 -11.10 6.90 27.29
CA ALA A 503 -12.13 7.77 27.81
C ALA A 503 -13.00 8.39 26.70
N THR A 504 -12.38 8.71 25.55
CA THR A 504 -13.09 9.24 24.38
C THR A 504 -14.01 8.19 23.73
N LEU A 505 -13.55 6.92 23.64
CA LEU A 505 -14.37 5.81 23.16
C LEU A 505 -15.54 5.48 24.09
N GLU A 506 -15.32 5.53 25.41
CA GLU A 506 -16.38 5.37 26.41
C GLU A 506 -17.43 6.48 26.29
N TYR A 507 -16.99 7.73 26.13
CA TYR A 507 -17.87 8.87 25.90
C TYR A 507 -18.67 8.71 24.58
N ALA A 508 -18.03 8.29 23.50
CA ALA A 508 -18.69 7.98 22.23
C ALA A 508 -19.72 6.87 22.39
N ALA A 509 -19.38 5.78 23.07
CA ALA A 509 -20.27 4.65 23.30
C ALA A 509 -21.51 5.07 24.12
N ALA A 510 -21.37 6.02 25.05
CA ALA A 510 -22.48 6.50 25.87
C ALA A 510 -23.55 7.24 25.05
N SER A 511 -23.24 7.72 23.84
CA SER A 511 -24.20 8.42 22.97
C SER A 511 -25.11 7.48 22.15
N PHE A 512 -24.84 6.17 22.14
CA PHE A 512 -25.71 5.18 21.51
C PHE A 512 -26.80 4.67 22.46
N ASP A 513 -27.91 4.20 21.90
CA ASP A 513 -29.02 3.64 22.66
C ASP A 513 -28.53 2.47 23.55
N SER A 514 -29.00 2.45 24.80
CA SER A 514 -28.62 1.43 25.78
C SER A 514 -28.99 0.01 25.34
N THR A 515 -30.04 -0.14 24.51
CA THR A 515 -30.47 -1.44 23.96
C THR A 515 -29.53 -1.97 22.89
N LEU A 516 -28.72 -1.11 22.29
CA LEU A 516 -27.73 -1.47 21.25
C LEU A 516 -26.33 -1.69 21.83
N ARG A 517 -26.06 -1.20 23.07
CA ARG A 517 -24.71 -1.27 23.66
C ARG A 517 -24.31 -2.72 23.89
N ALA A 518 -23.23 -3.12 23.23
CA ALA A 518 -22.51 -4.32 23.61
C ALA A 518 -21.64 -4.02 24.84
N ASP A 519 -21.65 -4.92 25.82
CA ASP A 519 -20.74 -4.82 26.95
C ASP A 519 -19.30 -4.73 26.43
N GLN A 520 -18.52 -3.78 26.97
CA GLN A 520 -17.10 -3.58 26.63
C GLN A 520 -16.81 -3.14 25.18
N VAL A 521 -17.76 -2.58 24.43
CA VAL A 521 -17.52 -2.15 23.05
C VAL A 521 -16.35 -1.15 22.94
N ALA A 522 -16.24 -0.21 23.88
CA ALA A 522 -15.15 0.77 23.91
C ALA A 522 -13.79 0.09 24.02
N ASN A 523 -13.66 -0.92 24.90
CA ASN A 523 -12.45 -1.71 25.06
C ASN A 523 -12.11 -2.49 23.78
N THR A 524 -13.10 -3.14 23.16
CA THR A 524 -12.90 -3.89 21.91
C THR A 524 -12.44 -2.99 20.76
N VAL A 525 -13.01 -1.78 20.65
CA VAL A 525 -12.61 -0.80 19.65
C VAL A 525 -11.23 -0.23 19.96
N PHE A 526 -10.89 -0.02 21.22
CA PHE A 526 -9.55 0.39 21.65
C PHE A 526 -8.50 -0.63 21.20
N GLU A 527 -8.67 -1.90 21.55
CA GLU A 527 -7.77 -2.99 21.16
C GLU A 527 -7.65 -3.09 19.63
N PHE A 528 -8.78 -3.05 18.93
CA PHE A 528 -8.80 -3.05 17.47
C PHE A 528 -8.01 -1.88 16.88
N THR A 529 -8.14 -0.69 17.48
CA THR A 529 -7.47 0.53 17.01
C THR A 529 -5.97 0.44 17.28
N MET A 530 -5.56 0.07 18.50
CA MET A 530 -4.15 -0.02 18.88
C MET A 530 -3.39 -1.11 18.09
N ASP A 531 -4.07 -2.22 17.74
CA ASP A 531 -3.48 -3.26 16.88
C ASP A 531 -3.05 -2.73 15.50
N ARG A 532 -3.67 -1.65 14.99
CA ARG A 532 -3.27 -1.01 13.73
C ARG A 532 -1.93 -0.30 13.81
N LEU A 533 -1.45 0.05 15.01
CA LEU A 533 -0.14 0.65 15.21
C LEU A 533 1.01 -0.32 14.87
N ARG A 534 0.78 -1.64 14.96
CA ARG A 534 1.83 -2.61 14.64
C ARG A 534 2.37 -2.40 13.22
N GLY A 535 1.51 -2.42 12.20
CA GLY A 535 1.92 -2.14 10.82
C GLY A 535 2.55 -0.75 10.65
N TYR A 536 1.93 0.26 11.27
CA TYR A 536 2.41 1.64 11.23
C TYR A 536 3.87 1.81 11.70
N TYR A 537 4.28 1.08 12.76
CA TYR A 537 5.66 1.16 13.27
C TYR A 537 6.63 0.21 12.56
N LEU A 538 6.20 -1.01 12.22
CA LEU A 538 7.04 -1.95 11.46
C LEU A 538 7.43 -1.41 10.09
N ASP A 539 6.50 -0.76 9.38
CA ASP A 539 6.76 -0.10 8.10
C ASP A 539 7.76 1.06 8.21
N ARG A 540 7.94 1.60 9.43
CA ARG A 540 8.93 2.65 9.75
C ARG A 540 10.25 2.10 10.32
N GLY A 541 10.42 0.79 10.35
CA GLY A 541 11.65 0.13 10.77
C GLY A 541 11.76 -0.13 12.27
N VAL A 542 10.73 0.16 13.06
CA VAL A 542 10.70 -0.19 14.49
C VAL A 542 10.60 -1.71 14.65
N ARG A 543 11.39 -2.30 15.52
CA ARG A 543 11.37 -3.75 15.77
C ARG A 543 10.07 -4.18 16.48
N ALA A 544 9.62 -5.38 16.16
CA ALA A 544 8.38 -5.93 16.71
C ALA A 544 8.40 -6.04 18.23
N ASP A 545 9.53 -6.43 18.82
CA ASP A 545 9.70 -6.57 20.27
C ASP A 545 9.70 -5.20 21.01
N THR A 546 10.22 -4.14 20.38
CA THR A 546 10.08 -2.75 20.87
C THR A 546 8.61 -2.35 20.94
N PHE A 547 7.87 -2.60 19.88
CA PHE A 547 6.43 -2.32 19.84
C PHE A 547 5.66 -3.07 20.92
N GLU A 548 5.89 -4.39 21.04
CA GLU A 548 5.23 -5.24 22.04
C GLU A 548 5.54 -4.83 23.48
N SER A 549 6.76 -4.39 23.73
CA SER A 549 7.17 -3.94 25.08
C SER A 549 6.35 -2.74 25.56
N VAL A 550 6.02 -1.81 24.67
CA VAL A 550 5.20 -0.64 25.00
C VAL A 550 3.71 -1.03 25.02
N LEU A 551 3.25 -1.85 24.07
CA LEU A 551 1.86 -2.30 24.02
C LEU A 551 1.46 -3.06 25.29
N GLY A 552 2.37 -3.81 25.87
CA GLY A 552 2.17 -4.54 27.13
C GLY A 552 1.84 -3.64 28.34
N CYS A 553 2.28 -2.40 28.32
CA CYS A 553 1.94 -1.39 29.33
C CYS A 553 0.60 -0.68 29.09
N ARG A 554 -0.02 -0.90 27.94
CA ARG A 554 -1.35 -0.43 27.56
C ARG A 554 -1.57 1.07 27.73
N PRO A 555 -0.73 1.95 27.16
CA PRO A 555 -0.96 3.39 27.22
C PRO A 555 -2.28 3.76 26.54
N VAL A 556 -3.12 4.53 27.20
CA VAL A 556 -4.44 4.93 26.69
C VAL A 556 -4.38 6.16 25.77
N ARG A 557 -3.23 6.83 25.70
CA ARG A 557 -2.97 7.99 24.84
C ARG A 557 -2.01 7.59 23.72
N PRO A 558 -2.43 7.59 22.46
CA PRO A 558 -1.58 7.21 21.33
C PRO A 558 -0.31 8.06 21.16
N LEU A 559 -0.35 9.33 21.51
CA LEU A 559 0.84 10.21 21.50
C LEU A 559 1.85 9.78 22.58
N ASP A 560 1.39 9.40 23.78
CA ASP A 560 2.22 8.84 24.83
C ASP A 560 2.85 7.50 24.40
N PHE A 561 2.05 6.66 23.74
CA PHE A 561 2.55 5.42 23.13
C PHE A 561 3.70 5.68 22.16
N ASP A 562 3.57 6.67 21.26
CA ASP A 562 4.60 7.05 20.29
C ASP A 562 5.89 7.50 20.98
N ARG A 563 5.77 8.35 21.99
CA ARG A 563 6.94 8.82 22.77
C ARG A 563 7.67 7.67 23.44
N ARG A 564 6.96 6.72 24.00
CA ARG A 564 7.53 5.52 24.63
C ARG A 564 8.25 4.62 23.62
N VAL A 565 7.61 4.34 22.47
CA VAL A 565 8.23 3.54 21.41
C VAL A 565 9.53 4.16 20.94
N ARG A 566 9.54 5.46 20.68
CA ARG A 566 10.77 6.18 20.27
C ARG A 566 11.86 6.13 21.35
N ALA A 567 11.47 6.30 22.61
CA ALA A 567 12.40 6.24 23.72
C ALA A 567 13.02 4.85 23.89
N VAL A 568 12.21 3.79 23.78
CA VAL A 568 12.71 2.40 23.87
C VAL A 568 13.61 2.06 22.67
N ASP A 569 13.24 2.51 21.46
CA ASP A 569 14.05 2.29 20.26
C ASP A 569 15.43 2.97 20.37
N MET A 570 15.49 4.19 20.92
CA MET A 570 16.75 4.87 21.22
C MET A 570 17.55 4.18 22.33
N PHE A 571 16.87 3.75 23.41
CA PHE A 571 17.51 3.06 24.53
C PHE A 571 18.20 1.77 24.07
N ARG A 572 17.61 1.02 23.16
CA ARG A 572 18.22 -0.22 22.61
C ARG A 572 19.56 -0.02 21.94
N GLN A 573 19.91 1.19 21.56
CA GLN A 573 21.20 1.51 20.95
C GLN A 573 22.30 1.72 22.00
N LEU A 574 21.93 1.77 23.29
CA LEU A 574 22.89 1.93 24.40
C LEU A 574 23.55 0.56 24.73
N PRO A 575 24.84 0.56 25.09
CA PRO A 575 25.56 -0.66 25.48
C PRO A 575 24.95 -1.39 26.69
N GLU A 576 24.23 -0.68 27.55
CA GLU A 576 23.59 -1.16 28.77
C GLU A 576 22.27 -1.89 28.51
N ALA A 577 21.65 -1.67 27.35
CA ALA A 577 20.30 -2.10 27.05
C ALA A 577 20.11 -3.62 27.13
N ALA A 578 21.05 -4.40 26.59
CA ALA A 578 20.96 -5.86 26.58
C ALA A 578 21.00 -6.46 28.00
N SER A 579 21.92 -5.99 28.86
CA SER A 579 22.04 -6.43 30.28
C SER A 579 20.75 -6.10 31.05
N LEU A 580 20.26 -4.85 30.95
CA LEU A 580 19.05 -4.42 31.64
C LEU A 580 17.79 -5.14 31.15
N ALA A 581 17.68 -5.45 29.88
CA ALA A 581 16.57 -6.26 29.33
C ALA A 581 16.60 -7.69 29.90
N ALA A 582 17.78 -8.32 29.92
CA ALA A 582 17.97 -9.65 30.52
C ALA A 582 17.63 -9.67 32.03
N ALA A 583 18.07 -8.64 32.77
CA ALA A 583 17.74 -8.48 34.19
C ALA A 583 16.23 -8.31 34.40
N ASN A 584 15.54 -7.47 33.62
CA ASN A 584 14.09 -7.30 33.70
C ASN A 584 13.34 -8.60 33.38
N LYS A 585 13.80 -9.38 32.41
CA LYS A 585 13.25 -10.71 32.10
C LYS A 585 13.40 -11.67 33.28
N ARG A 586 14.56 -11.67 33.94
CA ARG A 586 14.82 -12.47 35.15
C ARG A 586 13.91 -12.05 36.33
N ILE A 587 13.79 -10.74 36.57
CA ILE A 587 12.90 -10.16 37.59
C ILE A 587 11.47 -10.61 37.32
N ARG A 588 10.95 -10.45 36.14
CA ARG A 588 9.57 -10.85 35.79
C ARG A 588 9.32 -12.34 35.98
N ASN A 589 10.29 -13.20 35.66
CA ASN A 589 10.20 -14.63 35.86
C ASN A 589 10.20 -15.01 37.33
N ILE A 590 10.91 -14.29 38.21
CA ILE A 590 10.88 -14.46 39.65
C ILE A 590 9.52 -14.04 40.20
N LEU A 591 9.07 -12.82 39.87
CA LEU A 591 7.81 -12.27 40.39
C LEU A 591 6.58 -13.09 39.97
N LYS A 592 6.56 -13.65 38.74
CA LYS A 592 5.48 -14.53 38.27
C LYS A 592 5.31 -15.85 39.08
N LYS A 593 6.34 -16.30 39.77
CA LYS A 593 6.30 -17.54 40.55
C LYS A 593 5.78 -17.32 41.98
N ILE A 594 5.52 -16.07 42.34
CA ILE A 594 5.09 -15.70 43.68
C ILE A 594 3.56 -15.64 43.69
N GLU A 595 2.95 -16.57 44.43
CA GLU A 595 1.48 -16.70 44.57
C GLU A 595 0.89 -15.78 45.64
N THR A 596 1.73 -15.16 46.44
CA THR A 596 1.33 -14.27 47.56
C THR A 596 1.35 -12.81 47.11
N VAL A 597 0.65 -11.95 47.87
CA VAL A 597 0.70 -10.50 47.67
C VAL A 597 2.17 -10.02 47.76
N LEU A 598 2.67 -9.41 46.70
CA LEU A 598 4.04 -8.90 46.65
C LEU A 598 4.27 -7.84 47.74
N PRO A 599 5.39 -7.90 48.48
CA PRO A 599 5.71 -6.86 49.44
C PRO A 599 5.93 -5.52 48.73
N PHE A 600 5.33 -4.45 49.27
CA PHE A 600 5.30 -3.13 48.64
C PHE A 600 6.41 -2.17 49.06
N GLN A 601 7.17 -2.52 50.14
CA GLN A 601 8.20 -1.63 50.66
C GLN A 601 9.49 -2.41 50.97
N VAL A 602 10.59 -1.85 50.52
CA VAL A 602 11.94 -2.27 50.88
C VAL A 602 12.24 -1.82 52.33
N ARG A 603 12.66 -2.76 53.17
CA ARG A 603 13.09 -2.46 54.55
C ARG A 603 14.61 -2.33 54.61
N PRO A 604 15.13 -1.12 54.92
CA PRO A 604 16.59 -0.86 54.93
C PRO A 604 17.35 -1.75 55.93
N ASP A 605 16.72 -2.11 57.07
CA ASP A 605 17.29 -2.96 58.12
C ASP A 605 17.51 -4.42 57.66
N LEU A 606 16.91 -4.84 56.57
CA LEU A 606 17.05 -6.18 55.95
C LEU A 606 17.94 -6.18 54.70
N LEU A 607 18.59 -5.09 54.37
CA LEU A 607 19.59 -5.04 53.30
C LEU A 607 20.95 -5.43 53.85
N ILE A 608 21.27 -6.71 53.83
CA ILE A 608 22.46 -7.26 54.51
C ILE A 608 23.69 -7.24 53.61
N GLU A 609 23.51 -7.63 52.34
CA GLU A 609 24.61 -7.70 51.39
C GLU A 609 24.98 -6.30 50.82
N PRO A 610 26.27 -6.01 50.62
CA PRO A 610 26.68 -4.71 50.03
C PRO A 610 26.01 -4.43 48.67
N ALA A 611 25.81 -5.43 47.84
CA ALA A 611 25.13 -5.30 46.52
C ALA A 611 23.64 -4.94 46.66
N GLU A 612 22.95 -5.42 47.72
CA GLU A 612 21.54 -5.03 48.01
C GLU A 612 21.48 -3.55 48.41
N GLN A 613 22.41 -3.12 49.28
CA GLN A 613 22.47 -1.74 49.75
C GLN A 613 22.81 -0.77 48.60
N ALA A 614 23.75 -1.14 47.74
CA ALA A 614 24.15 -0.35 46.58
C ALA A 614 22.99 -0.21 45.58
N LEU A 615 22.30 -1.31 45.25
CA LEU A 615 21.16 -1.29 44.35
C LEU A 615 20.01 -0.46 44.90
N ALA A 616 19.64 -0.68 46.17
CA ALA A 616 18.54 0.03 46.84
C ALA A 616 18.86 1.58 46.91
N GLY A 617 20.07 1.93 47.31
CA GLY A 617 20.51 3.36 47.34
C GLY A 617 20.42 4.03 45.98
N ARG A 618 20.98 3.38 44.93
CA ARG A 618 20.94 3.92 43.56
C ARG A 618 19.54 4.01 43.01
N LEU A 619 18.69 3.03 43.32
CA LEU A 619 17.28 3.01 42.88
C LEU A 619 16.49 4.18 43.47
N VAL A 620 16.67 4.51 44.76
CA VAL A 620 16.02 5.66 45.41
C VAL A 620 16.47 6.97 44.77
N GLU A 621 17.78 7.16 44.55
CA GLU A 621 18.33 8.36 43.92
C GLU A 621 17.72 8.55 42.52
N LEU A 622 17.86 7.54 41.67
CA LEU A 622 17.38 7.61 40.29
C LEU A 622 15.86 7.74 40.22
N SER A 623 15.09 7.06 41.07
CA SER A 623 13.62 7.21 41.08
C SER A 623 13.21 8.67 41.30
N SER A 624 13.90 9.40 42.18
CA SER A 624 13.63 10.83 42.43
C SER A 624 13.91 11.73 41.19
N GLU A 625 14.83 11.32 40.33
CA GLU A 625 15.17 12.03 39.09
C GLU A 625 14.28 11.65 37.91
N VAL A 626 14.05 10.35 37.72
CA VAL A 626 13.40 9.84 36.49
C VAL A 626 11.90 9.88 36.54
N VAL A 627 11.26 9.74 37.71
CA VAL A 627 9.79 9.78 37.81
C VAL A 627 9.22 11.11 37.31
N PRO A 628 9.74 12.27 37.67
CA PRO A 628 9.27 13.55 37.10
C PRO A 628 9.48 13.67 35.60
N LEU A 629 10.57 13.10 35.05
CA LEU A 629 10.81 13.06 33.61
C LEU A 629 9.76 12.19 32.90
N MET A 630 9.45 11.01 33.47
CA MET A 630 8.42 10.13 32.89
C MET A 630 7.02 10.78 32.96
N GLU A 631 6.67 11.46 34.04
CA GLU A 631 5.42 12.19 34.18
C GLU A 631 5.30 13.35 33.17
N SER A 632 6.44 13.91 32.76
CA SER A 632 6.53 14.94 31.73
C SER A 632 6.62 14.36 30.32
N GLY A 633 6.60 13.02 30.14
CA GLY A 633 6.73 12.36 28.84
C GLY A 633 8.14 12.36 28.24
N LEU A 634 9.16 12.72 29.04
CA LEU A 634 10.58 12.77 28.64
C LEU A 634 11.25 11.39 28.82
N TYR A 635 10.64 10.35 28.22
CA TYR A 635 11.05 8.96 28.41
C TYR A 635 12.48 8.66 27.96
N GLY A 636 12.97 9.33 26.90
CA GLY A 636 14.34 9.15 26.40
C GLY A 636 15.39 9.56 27.45
N GLU A 637 15.18 10.71 28.10
CA GLU A 637 16.07 11.19 29.18
C GLU A 637 15.98 10.28 30.41
N ALA A 638 14.77 9.85 30.78
CA ALA A 638 14.56 8.94 31.87
C ALA A 638 15.27 7.59 31.67
N LEU A 639 15.15 6.99 30.48
CA LEU A 639 15.80 5.73 30.15
C LEU A 639 17.33 5.85 30.08
N SER A 640 17.85 6.97 29.58
CA SER A 640 19.30 7.24 29.57
C SER A 640 19.88 7.26 30.98
N ARG A 641 19.15 7.83 31.97
CA ARG A 641 19.58 7.80 33.38
C ARG A 641 19.43 6.43 34.02
N LEU A 642 18.36 5.69 33.64
CA LEU A 642 18.17 4.32 34.13
C LEU A 642 19.26 3.34 33.64
N ALA A 643 19.99 3.68 32.57
CA ALA A 643 21.12 2.90 32.10
C ALA A 643 22.22 2.75 33.19
N ASP A 644 22.35 3.72 34.09
CA ASP A 644 23.26 3.68 35.24
C ASP A 644 22.96 2.56 36.25
N LEU A 645 21.76 1.92 36.18
CA LEU A 645 21.42 0.77 37.01
C LEU A 645 22.11 -0.52 36.57
N ARG A 646 22.75 -0.58 35.42
CA ARG A 646 23.39 -1.79 34.90
C ARG A 646 24.32 -2.42 35.90
N GLU A 647 25.38 -1.67 36.36
CA GLU A 647 26.38 -2.22 37.24
C GLU A 647 25.81 -2.66 38.63
N PRO A 648 24.95 -1.86 39.31
CA PRO A 648 24.32 -2.31 40.55
C PRO A 648 23.43 -3.53 40.37
N VAL A 649 22.70 -3.63 39.24
CA VAL A 649 21.82 -4.77 38.96
C VAL A 649 22.62 -6.04 38.65
N ASP A 650 23.66 -5.95 37.84
CA ASP A 650 24.57 -7.06 37.55
C ASP A 650 25.22 -7.57 38.84
N ALA A 651 25.79 -6.69 39.70
CA ALA A 651 26.38 -7.02 40.97
C ALA A 651 25.40 -7.67 41.96
N PHE A 652 24.12 -7.22 41.96
CA PHE A 652 23.07 -7.84 42.78
C PHE A 652 22.79 -9.25 42.33
N PHE A 653 22.62 -9.51 41.05
CA PHE A 653 22.32 -10.87 40.57
C PHE A 653 23.49 -11.82 40.64
N ASP A 654 24.74 -11.32 40.67
CA ASP A 654 25.93 -12.13 40.83
C ASP A 654 26.22 -12.48 42.33
N GLY A 655 25.91 -11.53 43.24
CA GLY A 655 26.28 -11.66 44.64
C GLY A 655 25.13 -12.04 45.59
N VAL A 656 23.85 -11.95 45.18
CA VAL A 656 22.72 -12.08 46.09
C VAL A 656 21.82 -13.29 45.73
N LEU A 657 21.62 -14.20 46.66
CA LEU A 657 20.65 -15.29 46.50
C LEU A 657 19.22 -14.77 46.77
N VAL A 658 18.49 -14.39 45.73
CA VAL A 658 17.13 -13.83 45.85
C VAL A 658 16.20 -14.70 46.67
N MET A 659 16.18 -15.98 46.40
CA MET A 659 15.31 -16.97 47.11
C MET A 659 16.00 -17.48 48.36
N ALA A 660 16.31 -16.60 49.31
CA ALA A 660 16.90 -16.94 50.60
C ALA A 660 15.99 -17.85 51.40
N GLU A 661 16.59 -18.69 52.30
CA GLU A 661 15.85 -19.58 53.22
C GLU A 661 15.05 -18.78 54.24
N GLU A 662 15.62 -17.66 54.73
CA GLU A 662 14.95 -16.75 55.65
C GLU A 662 13.83 -15.98 54.96
N PRO A 663 12.56 -16.14 55.38
CA PRO A 663 11.42 -15.49 54.71
C PRO A 663 11.50 -13.98 54.68
N ALA A 664 11.97 -13.33 55.75
CA ALA A 664 12.06 -11.88 55.84
C ALA A 664 13.06 -11.31 54.85
N LEU A 665 14.23 -11.93 54.66
CA LEU A 665 15.23 -11.54 53.67
C LEU A 665 14.76 -11.77 52.25
N ARG A 666 14.16 -12.95 52.00
CA ARG A 666 13.58 -13.27 50.69
C ARG A 666 12.54 -12.26 50.27
N ASP A 667 11.59 -11.95 51.17
CA ASP A 667 10.49 -11.03 50.87
C ASP A 667 11.02 -9.58 50.61
N ASN A 668 12.05 -9.16 51.36
CA ASN A 668 12.71 -7.87 51.17
C ASN A 668 13.44 -7.78 49.80
N ARG A 669 14.13 -8.86 49.38
CA ARG A 669 14.80 -8.96 48.06
C ARG A 669 13.77 -8.95 46.93
N ILE A 670 12.63 -9.59 47.12
CA ILE A 670 11.51 -9.57 46.17
C ILE A 670 10.92 -8.17 46.10
N ALA A 671 10.78 -7.44 47.23
CA ALA A 671 10.31 -6.04 47.23
C ALA A 671 11.25 -5.11 46.41
N LEU A 672 12.57 -5.27 46.59
CA LEU A 672 13.55 -4.50 45.84
C LEU A 672 13.46 -4.76 44.33
N LEU A 673 13.35 -6.04 43.94
CA LEU A 673 13.18 -6.38 42.51
C LEU A 673 11.83 -5.92 41.94
N ASN A 674 10.78 -5.91 42.73
CA ASN A 674 9.46 -5.40 42.33
C ASN A 674 9.50 -3.90 42.13
N GLU A 675 10.20 -3.13 43.00
CA GLU A 675 10.39 -1.69 42.85
C GLU A 675 11.18 -1.38 41.59
N LEU A 676 12.31 -2.07 41.34
CA LEU A 676 13.10 -1.96 40.13
C LEU A 676 12.29 -2.25 38.86
N GLY A 677 11.60 -3.39 38.82
CA GLY A 677 10.76 -3.79 37.68
C GLY A 677 9.61 -2.80 37.42
N SER A 678 8.98 -2.30 38.46
CA SER A 678 7.91 -1.31 38.39
C SER A 678 8.36 0.03 37.81
N LEU A 679 9.61 0.43 38.07
CA LEU A 679 10.18 1.66 37.52
C LEU A 679 10.31 1.57 35.98
N PHE A 680 10.80 0.45 35.46
CA PHE A 680 10.87 0.22 34.02
C PHE A 680 9.48 0.10 33.36
N LEU A 681 8.53 -0.57 34.02
CA LEU A 681 7.16 -0.72 33.53
C LEU A 681 6.40 0.60 33.38
N ARG A 682 6.86 1.68 34.03
CA ARG A 682 6.32 3.03 33.78
C ARG A 682 6.57 3.50 32.34
N VAL A 683 7.56 2.93 31.65
CA VAL A 683 7.86 3.22 30.24
C VAL A 683 7.44 2.08 29.33
N ALA A 684 7.97 0.87 29.55
CA ALA A 684 7.75 -0.29 28.74
C ALA A 684 8.06 -1.59 29.51
N ASP A 685 7.55 -2.72 29.02
CA ASP A 685 7.92 -4.05 29.51
C ASP A 685 9.21 -4.55 28.86
N PHE A 686 10.33 -4.18 29.44
CA PHE A 686 11.66 -4.54 28.93
C PHE A 686 11.93 -6.05 28.85
N SER A 687 11.13 -6.89 29.54
CA SER A 687 11.25 -8.33 29.44
C SER A 687 10.86 -8.90 28.07
N CYS A 688 10.19 -8.10 27.25
CA CYS A 688 9.79 -8.46 25.88
C CYS A 688 10.92 -8.21 24.88
N LEU A 689 11.93 -7.41 25.23
CA LEU A 689 13.03 -7.07 24.32
C LEU A 689 13.91 -8.31 24.07
N GLN A 690 14.25 -8.54 22.83
CA GLN A 690 15.17 -9.59 22.39
C GLN A 690 16.46 -8.94 21.85
N ASP A 691 17.56 -9.66 21.98
CA ASP A 691 18.89 -9.23 21.51
C ASP A 691 18.96 -9.08 19.99
#